data_44cdee04fbf5f07f7179f44bbb563fa0
#
_entry.id   44cdee04fbf5f07f7179f44bbb563fa0
#
_cell.length_a   1.000
_cell.length_b   1.000
_cell.length_c   1.000
_cell.angle_alpha   90.00
_cell.angle_beta   90.00
_cell.angle_gamma   90.00
#
_symmetry.space_group_name_H-M   'P 1'
#
loop_
_entity.id
_entity.type
_entity.pdbx_description
1 polymer ?
#
loop_
_entity_poly.entity_id
_entity_poly.type
_entity_poly.pdbx_seq_one_letter_code
_entity_poly.pdbx_strand_id
1 'polypeptide(L)'
;MDEHIKIGDVAPRVQYVADGVQTSFTYPFPVFAAGDIEVRLNGAPLAGGYVVTNAGASEGGSVVFDAAPAGGSGVTLRRNLPVARTTDFQVNGILRARTLNDELDYQVAILQEVKDGIGNALHLDPSEAGATTLPLRSGRANRLLGFDSLGNVTTFGRDEGLLTLDFPGAVPQTVEDKLAEHLSARDFGATGDGVTDDGAALQAAMTAAAASGKLLEIGEGTFRSTIPLHLPGAAAGLLMRGTILYAGPMGTIALTLGDAGSANNQNKRYLGLGVVRATQSDWSSDLDIGIQLRNLDNCRVEVARAERFSIGVQVIGDARGSEDSDLTYGRIIDNRIGLDLRTLTATAWMNSLRHHGGHFACSSGTNTGLARFGIRLSAAAGAYVLHNAHLFIGPAFELQRQGTPGTVDAIPFLLEVDGRALTATGIRMEACSPFVARHTAGFSDARYEVAYVGTYGFLGCAVDYQGATRAGGTVVPMHQAAASIGSPRLVAAAESLRAIAFRQSISVGDGIGFDQLAVLSGNPSGPPSTLNGFCFPGLNLFTLNADDVTIPTSRALAFVVDCSQCKEFFIAAEGSGLRPMAMQFDGSETVLGSGSPLLFSNMNSVMQGAPSYWWEGNADLDALIGGLALNRLQRVTLHADAQYAAIGVRGSSAAAVLRALRLYTSALHAPRLLFGGSRAWGKREYTVTDVAWTLPALAAGATTTLDVTLPGVRQGDFVRAGFAQASGFQNGGVVFHAAVGGTAGTNQVRVTAQNISGGSITLGAGTLFLRAVKPRL
;
A
#
# COMPACT_ATOMS: atom_id res chain seq x y z
N MET A 1 35.34 24.63 86.81
CA MET A 1 33.87 24.47 86.90
C MET A 1 33.53 23.55 85.72
N ASP A 2 33.13 22.34 86.01
CA ASP A 2 32.66 21.46 84.95
C ASP A 2 31.38 22.05 84.34
N GLU A 3 31.50 22.54 83.13
CA GLU A 3 30.42 23.21 82.43
C GLU A 3 29.40 22.06 82.00
N HIS A 4 28.11 22.29 82.35
CA HIS A 4 27.06 21.32 81.90
C HIS A 4 26.82 21.49 80.41
N ILE A 5 26.26 20.49 79.75
CA ILE A 5 25.88 20.56 78.36
C ILE A 5 24.74 21.55 78.21
N LYS A 6 24.93 22.55 77.35
CA LYS A 6 23.89 23.55 77.01
C LYS A 6 23.24 23.20 75.70
N ILE A 7 21.91 23.10 75.67
CA ILE A 7 21.17 22.87 74.43
C ILE A 7 20.81 24.21 73.82
N GLY A 8 21.45 24.54 72.67
CA GLY A 8 21.12 25.68 71.84
C GLY A 8 20.00 25.34 70.85
N ASP A 9 19.47 26.34 70.15
CA ASP A 9 18.47 26.14 69.07
C ASP A 9 19.18 25.68 67.79
N VAL A 10 19.59 24.40 67.78
CA VAL A 10 20.29 23.76 66.67
C VAL A 10 19.49 22.52 66.25
N ALA A 11 19.33 22.32 64.99
CA ALA A 11 18.64 21.14 64.42
C ALA A 11 19.36 19.83 64.89
N PRO A 12 18.64 18.83 65.40
CA PRO A 12 19.26 17.60 65.92
C PRO A 12 19.71 16.64 64.82
N ARG A 13 19.88 17.15 63.60
CA ARG A 13 20.25 16.36 62.41
C ARG A 13 21.10 17.20 61.47
N VAL A 14 22.12 16.53 60.88
CA VAL A 14 22.93 17.08 59.79
C VAL A 14 23.14 16.02 58.70
N GLN A 15 23.25 16.46 57.50
CA GLN A 15 23.44 15.56 56.34
C GLN A 15 24.66 16.04 55.52
N TYR A 16 25.40 15.05 55.02
CA TYR A 16 26.55 15.21 54.12
C TYR A 16 26.47 14.32 52.94
N VAL A 17 27.16 14.69 51.89
CA VAL A 17 27.46 13.77 50.75
C VAL A 17 28.95 13.49 50.85
N ALA A 18 29.29 12.20 51.00
CA ALA A 18 30.67 11.77 51.07
C ALA A 18 31.41 11.95 49.75
N ASP A 19 32.70 12.35 49.85
CA ASP A 19 33.58 12.51 48.68
C ASP A 19 34.41 11.25 48.36
N GLY A 20 34.29 10.20 49.14
CA GLY A 20 35.06 8.96 49.00
C GLY A 20 36.42 8.95 49.74
N VAL A 21 36.83 10.06 50.32
CA VAL A 21 38.12 10.24 51.01
C VAL A 21 37.94 10.72 52.46
N GLN A 22 36.96 11.57 52.69
CA GLN A 22 36.68 12.09 54.02
C GLN A 22 36.14 10.99 54.95
N THR A 23 36.77 10.85 56.13
CA THR A 23 36.35 9.95 57.21
C THR A 23 35.66 10.64 58.37
N SER A 24 35.87 11.96 58.57
CA SER A 24 35.34 12.69 59.70
C SER A 24 34.20 13.63 59.24
N PHE A 25 33.02 13.48 59.88
CA PHE A 25 31.83 14.29 59.63
C PHE A 25 31.38 14.93 60.95
N THR A 26 31.25 16.28 60.96
CA THR A 26 30.91 17.02 62.15
C THR A 26 29.39 17.00 62.40
N TYR A 27 28.99 17.03 63.67
CA TYR A 27 27.62 17.29 64.06
C TYR A 27 27.57 18.53 64.97
N PRO A 28 26.75 19.55 64.67
CA PRO A 28 26.75 20.82 65.38
C PRO A 28 25.81 20.85 66.60
N PHE A 29 25.23 19.74 66.96
CA PHE A 29 24.28 19.63 68.05
C PHE A 29 24.90 18.82 69.21
N PRO A 30 24.65 19.15 70.47
CA PRO A 30 25.16 18.36 71.57
C PRO A 30 24.50 17.00 71.69
N VAL A 31 25.29 15.96 72.05
CA VAL A 31 24.85 14.61 72.42
C VAL A 31 25.44 14.33 73.84
N PHE A 32 24.68 13.61 74.67
CA PHE A 32 25.10 13.36 76.06
C PHE A 32 26.09 12.18 76.16
N ALA A 33 25.92 11.20 75.30
CA ALA A 33 26.79 10.03 75.18
C ALA A 33 27.02 9.68 73.71
N ALA A 34 28.07 8.92 73.40
CA ALA A 34 28.36 8.50 72.03
C ALA A 34 27.25 7.63 71.43
N GLY A 35 26.47 6.93 72.25
CA GLY A 35 25.31 6.13 71.80
C GLY A 35 24.06 6.93 71.45
N ASP A 36 24.05 8.25 71.73
CA ASP A 36 22.91 9.15 71.49
C ASP A 36 22.90 9.68 70.04
N ILE A 37 23.86 9.28 69.23
CA ILE A 37 23.90 9.63 67.83
C ILE A 37 23.60 8.42 66.95
N GLU A 38 22.63 8.55 66.12
CA GLU A 38 22.34 7.59 65.05
C GLU A 38 23.04 8.01 63.78
N VAL A 39 23.88 7.14 63.24
CA VAL A 39 24.57 7.33 61.98
C VAL A 39 23.86 6.52 60.88
N ARG A 40 23.50 7.19 59.81
CA ARG A 40 22.89 6.50 58.64
C ARG A 40 23.73 6.72 57.40
N LEU A 41 23.90 5.66 56.64
CA LEU A 41 24.52 5.72 55.31
C LEU A 41 23.49 5.35 54.24
N ASN A 42 23.27 6.23 53.30
CA ASN A 42 22.22 6.06 52.26
C ASN A 42 20.83 5.71 52.86
N GLY A 43 20.48 6.31 53.96
CA GLY A 43 19.22 6.09 54.69
C GLY A 43 19.17 4.89 55.59
N ALA A 44 20.12 3.93 55.50
CA ALA A 44 20.18 2.76 56.37
C ALA A 44 20.99 3.07 57.67
N PRO A 45 20.51 2.66 58.87
CA PRO A 45 21.25 2.87 60.10
C PRO A 45 22.49 1.97 60.13
N LEU A 46 23.62 2.52 60.63
CA LEU A 46 24.87 1.79 60.82
C LEU A 46 25.01 1.40 62.33
N ALA A 47 25.27 0.11 62.58
CA ALA A 47 25.48 -0.39 63.94
C ALA A 47 26.92 -0.21 64.45
N GLY A 48 27.85 0.19 63.61
CA GLY A 48 29.26 0.38 63.94
C GLY A 48 30.12 0.73 62.74
N GLY A 49 31.45 0.65 62.84
CA GLY A 49 32.38 1.11 61.79
C GLY A 49 32.70 2.60 61.88
N TYR A 50 32.42 3.20 63.02
CA TYR A 50 32.72 4.60 63.28
C TYR A 50 32.94 4.83 64.78
N VAL A 51 33.61 5.91 65.10
CA VAL A 51 33.80 6.40 66.47
C VAL A 51 33.18 7.83 66.57
N VAL A 52 32.45 8.05 67.65
CA VAL A 52 31.89 9.37 67.96
C VAL A 52 32.89 10.10 68.90
N THR A 53 33.28 11.25 68.49
CA THR A 53 34.20 12.11 69.27
C THR A 53 33.45 13.32 69.81
N ASN A 54 33.93 13.86 70.96
CA ASN A 54 33.42 15.05 71.60
C ASN A 54 31.96 14.91 72.12
N ALA A 55 31.49 13.70 72.38
CA ALA A 55 30.24 13.49 73.09
C ALA A 55 30.33 14.14 74.50
N GLY A 56 29.27 14.81 74.90
CA GLY A 56 29.26 15.59 76.15
C GLY A 56 29.62 17.09 75.98
N ALA A 57 29.97 17.52 74.77
CA ALA A 57 30.26 18.93 74.49
C ALA A 57 29.04 19.70 74.00
N SER A 58 28.84 20.93 74.43
CA SER A 58 27.72 21.81 74.02
C SER A 58 27.74 22.16 72.51
N GLU A 59 28.95 22.23 71.93
CA GLU A 59 29.15 22.64 70.51
C GLU A 59 29.05 21.46 69.55
N GLY A 60 28.70 20.24 70.02
CA GLY A 60 28.67 19.01 69.23
C GLY A 60 30.05 18.38 69.08
N GLY A 61 30.24 17.59 68.04
CA GLY A 61 31.43 16.79 67.81
C GLY A 61 31.57 16.28 66.39
N SER A 62 32.24 15.12 66.26
CA SER A 62 32.41 14.46 64.95
C SER A 62 32.18 12.97 65.04
N VAL A 63 31.71 12.43 63.97
CA VAL A 63 31.69 11.00 63.70
C VAL A 63 32.85 10.67 62.74
N VAL A 64 33.76 9.81 63.20
CA VAL A 64 34.92 9.38 62.42
C VAL A 64 34.72 7.93 62.01
N PHE A 65 34.60 7.71 60.76
CA PHE A 65 34.45 6.38 60.13
C PHE A 65 35.79 5.64 60.10
N ASP A 66 35.80 4.36 60.37
CA ASP A 66 36.97 3.49 60.25
C ASP A 66 37.52 3.43 58.80
N ALA A 67 36.62 3.57 57.82
CA ALA A 67 36.94 3.71 56.39
C ALA A 67 36.03 4.78 55.78
N ALA A 68 36.57 5.55 54.85
CA ALA A 68 35.79 6.61 54.20
C ALA A 68 34.55 6.04 53.46
N PRO A 69 33.35 6.57 53.66
CA PRO A 69 32.16 6.20 52.88
C PRO A 69 32.40 6.48 51.41
N ALA A 70 31.87 5.59 50.55
CA ALA A 70 32.01 5.73 49.10
C ALA A 70 31.53 7.11 48.60
N GLY A 71 32.23 7.68 47.63
CA GLY A 71 31.87 8.98 47.03
C GLY A 71 30.43 8.99 46.53
N GLY A 72 29.69 10.05 46.85
CA GLY A 72 28.28 10.18 46.53
C GLY A 72 27.32 9.57 47.55
N SER A 73 27.82 8.86 48.60
CA SER A 73 26.97 8.35 49.65
C SER A 73 26.43 9.43 50.58
N GLY A 74 25.15 9.38 50.89
CA GLY A 74 24.49 10.25 51.84
C GLY A 74 24.82 9.80 53.27
N VAL A 75 25.51 10.66 54.05
CA VAL A 75 25.78 10.47 55.49
C VAL A 75 24.82 11.32 56.29
N THR A 76 23.95 10.70 57.08
CA THR A 76 23.06 11.44 57.99
C THR A 76 23.46 11.17 59.44
N LEU A 77 23.74 12.23 60.18
CA LEU A 77 24.01 12.17 61.63
C LEU A 77 22.81 12.81 62.34
N ARG A 78 22.17 12.06 63.20
CA ARG A 78 21.03 12.60 63.97
C ARG A 78 21.15 12.18 65.42
N ARG A 79 20.74 13.11 66.32
CA ARG A 79 20.58 12.74 67.72
C ARG A 79 19.36 11.83 67.88
N ASN A 80 19.48 10.82 68.73
CA ASN A 80 18.44 9.83 68.96
C ASN A 80 18.44 9.43 70.43
N LEU A 81 17.86 10.28 71.26
CA LEU A 81 17.81 10.12 72.71
C LEU A 81 16.70 9.12 73.13
N PRO A 82 16.95 8.25 74.10
CA PRO A 82 15.86 7.52 74.74
C PRO A 82 14.87 8.47 75.39
N VAL A 83 13.59 8.33 75.12
CA VAL A 83 12.53 9.10 75.79
C VAL A 83 12.30 8.51 77.16
N ALA A 84 13.21 8.80 78.11
CA ALA A 84 13.19 8.36 79.47
C ALA A 84 13.76 9.45 80.41
N ARG A 85 13.27 9.47 81.59
CA ARG A 85 13.86 10.29 82.65
C ARG A 85 15.14 9.63 83.13
N THR A 86 16.23 10.38 83.09
CA THR A 86 17.55 9.87 83.42
C THR A 86 17.91 10.13 84.89
N THR A 87 17.24 11.05 85.53
CA THR A 87 17.52 11.45 86.90
C THR A 87 16.36 11.22 87.86
N ASP A 88 16.57 10.64 88.97
CA ASP A 88 15.62 10.49 90.08
C ASP A 88 16.00 11.43 91.22
N PHE A 89 15.16 12.38 91.54
CA PHE A 89 15.37 13.34 92.67
C PHE A 89 14.79 12.70 93.94
N GLN A 90 15.67 12.36 94.90
CA GLN A 90 15.27 11.78 96.15
C GLN A 90 14.49 12.76 97.01
N VAL A 91 13.43 12.27 97.68
CA VAL A 91 12.66 13.07 98.67
C VAL A 91 13.61 13.47 99.80
N ASN A 92 13.73 14.76 100.09
CA ASN A 92 14.64 15.38 101.05
C ASN A 92 16.14 15.26 100.68
N GLY A 93 16.46 14.94 99.39
CA GLY A 93 17.82 14.92 98.89
C GLY A 93 18.29 16.37 98.53
N ILE A 94 19.63 16.57 98.44
CA ILE A 94 20.17 17.82 98.00
C ILE A 94 19.89 18.00 96.48
N LEU A 95 19.09 19.00 96.11
CA LEU A 95 18.86 19.38 94.71
C LEU A 95 20.09 20.12 94.24
N ARG A 96 20.88 19.50 93.36
CA ARG A 96 22.03 20.22 92.74
C ARG A 96 21.55 20.87 91.46
N ALA A 97 21.84 22.18 91.31
CA ALA A 97 21.46 22.97 90.13
C ALA A 97 21.96 22.32 88.80
N ARG A 98 23.18 21.73 88.82
CA ARG A 98 23.70 20.99 87.65
C ARG A 98 22.81 19.80 87.23
N THR A 99 22.44 18.95 88.17
CA THR A 99 21.62 17.80 87.91
C THR A 99 20.24 18.17 87.39
N LEU A 100 19.71 19.30 87.87
CA LEU A 100 18.45 19.83 87.35
C LEU A 100 18.62 20.43 85.95
N ASN A 101 19.71 21.14 85.70
CA ASN A 101 20.00 21.68 84.35
C ASN A 101 20.23 20.54 83.37
N ASP A 102 21.02 19.53 83.69
CA ASP A 102 21.24 18.37 82.81
C ASP A 102 19.94 17.66 82.44
N GLU A 103 19.00 17.50 83.37
CA GLU A 103 17.69 16.91 83.12
C GLU A 103 16.80 17.81 82.23
N LEU A 104 16.81 19.15 82.48
CA LEU A 104 16.07 20.11 81.66
C LEU A 104 16.63 20.18 80.24
N ASP A 105 17.94 20.22 80.08
CA ASP A 105 18.62 20.21 78.81
C ASP A 105 18.33 18.92 78.02
N TYR A 106 18.32 17.77 78.70
CA TYR A 106 17.94 16.50 78.12
C TYR A 106 16.51 16.52 77.58
N GLN A 107 15.54 17.09 78.35
CA GLN A 107 14.17 17.25 77.93
C GLN A 107 14.05 18.20 76.73
N VAL A 108 14.76 19.32 76.69
CA VAL A 108 14.78 20.25 75.53
C VAL A 108 15.35 19.55 74.31
N ALA A 109 16.39 18.73 74.47
CA ALA A 109 16.97 17.95 73.38
C ALA A 109 15.95 16.95 72.77
N ILE A 110 15.20 16.25 73.62
CA ILE A 110 14.11 15.35 73.16
C ILE A 110 13.03 16.14 72.39
N LEU A 111 12.63 17.32 72.94
CA LEU A 111 11.63 18.15 72.25
C LEU A 111 12.12 18.65 70.88
N GLN A 112 13.41 18.93 70.74
CA GLN A 112 13.99 19.26 69.40
C GLN A 112 13.90 18.08 68.44
N GLU A 113 14.15 16.85 68.88
CA GLU A 113 14.00 15.64 68.07
C GLU A 113 12.53 15.40 67.66
N VAL A 114 11.60 15.62 68.59
CA VAL A 114 10.16 15.53 68.29
C VAL A 114 9.77 16.60 67.27
N LYS A 115 10.23 17.86 67.42
CA LYS A 115 10.00 18.94 66.46
C LYS A 115 10.57 18.61 65.08
N ASP A 116 11.80 18.06 64.97
CA ASP A 116 12.39 17.61 63.70
C ASP A 116 11.57 16.45 63.09
N GLY A 117 11.13 15.49 63.92
CA GLY A 117 10.30 14.38 63.49
C GLY A 117 8.95 14.81 62.97
N ILE A 118 8.29 15.76 63.62
CA ILE A 118 7.02 16.33 63.16
C ILE A 118 7.23 17.13 61.85
N GLY A 119 8.31 17.91 61.74
CA GLY A 119 8.64 18.68 60.52
C GLY A 119 8.89 17.80 59.31
N ASN A 120 9.24 16.50 59.52
CA ASN A 120 9.43 15.52 58.43
C ASN A 120 8.18 14.64 58.22
N ALA A 121 7.08 14.87 58.93
CA ALA A 121 5.83 14.15 58.80
C ALA A 121 4.82 14.92 57.91
N LEU A 122 3.90 14.20 57.36
CA LEU A 122 2.75 14.83 56.69
C LEU A 122 1.84 15.47 57.77
N HIS A 123 1.67 16.79 57.75
CA HIS A 123 0.85 17.54 58.67
C HIS A 123 0.03 18.60 57.96
N LEU A 124 -1.05 19.06 58.58
CA LEU A 124 -1.85 20.17 58.09
C LEU A 124 -1.14 21.52 58.32
N ASP A 125 -1.48 22.51 57.54
CA ASP A 125 -1.08 23.89 57.82
C ASP A 125 -1.59 24.27 59.22
N PRO A 126 -0.82 25.02 60.03
CA PRO A 126 -1.25 25.43 61.37
C PRO A 126 -2.55 26.26 61.42
N SER A 127 -2.96 26.83 60.30
CA SER A 127 -4.23 27.56 60.14
C SER A 127 -5.45 26.66 59.88
N GLU A 128 -5.21 25.36 59.60
CA GLU A 128 -6.26 24.43 59.26
C GLU A 128 -6.65 23.54 60.44
N ALA A 129 -7.94 23.23 60.52
CA ALA A 129 -8.47 22.22 61.46
C ALA A 129 -9.03 21.05 60.66
N GLY A 130 -8.47 19.89 60.77
CA GLY A 130 -8.94 18.69 60.04
C GLY A 130 -8.42 17.38 60.64
N ALA A 131 -8.93 16.27 60.15
CA ALA A 131 -8.50 14.96 60.55
C ALA A 131 -7.27 14.51 59.72
N THR A 132 -6.14 14.26 60.38
CA THR A 132 -4.91 13.70 59.80
C THR A 132 -4.76 12.22 60.03
N THR A 133 -5.75 11.59 60.66
CA THR A 133 -5.67 10.17 60.99
C THR A 133 -5.90 9.29 59.76
N LEU A 134 -4.92 8.49 59.42
CA LEU A 134 -5.05 7.51 58.34
C LEU A 134 -6.07 6.43 58.77
N PRO A 135 -6.87 5.94 57.80
CA PRO A 135 -7.75 4.80 58.00
C PRO A 135 -7.03 3.59 58.57
N LEU A 136 -7.76 2.66 59.18
CA LEU A 136 -7.20 1.42 59.67
C LEU A 136 -6.45 0.67 58.57
N ARG A 137 -5.45 -0.16 58.94
CA ARG A 137 -4.63 -0.93 57.97
C ARG A 137 -5.48 -1.72 56.98
N SER A 138 -6.57 -2.32 57.43
CA SER A 138 -7.52 -3.03 56.57
C SER A 138 -8.22 -2.12 55.55
N GLY A 139 -8.49 -0.86 55.91
CA GLY A 139 -9.13 0.12 55.04
C GLY A 139 -8.16 0.82 54.07
N ARG A 140 -6.84 0.65 54.23
CA ARG A 140 -5.84 1.28 53.36
C ARG A 140 -4.99 0.30 52.54
N ALA A 141 -5.11 -1.00 52.79
CA ALA A 141 -4.38 -2.01 52.04
C ALA A 141 -4.86 -1.99 50.56
N ASN A 142 -3.90 -1.85 49.63
CA ASN A 142 -4.12 -1.78 48.19
C ASN A 142 -5.00 -0.58 47.70
N ARG A 143 -5.03 0.52 48.51
CA ARG A 143 -5.76 1.75 48.16
C ARG A 143 -4.80 2.91 47.94
N LEU A 144 -5.25 3.92 47.22
CA LEU A 144 -4.53 5.16 47.01
C LEU A 144 -4.79 6.12 48.15
N LEU A 145 -3.75 6.79 48.66
CA LEU A 145 -3.90 7.87 49.61
C LEU A 145 -4.25 9.16 48.86
N GLY A 146 -5.25 9.88 49.36
CA GLY A 146 -5.66 11.16 48.79
C GLY A 146 -6.44 12.00 49.77
N PHE A 147 -7.14 13.03 49.28
CA PHE A 147 -7.94 13.92 50.07
C PHE A 147 -9.41 13.87 49.61
N ASP A 148 -10.34 13.90 50.52
CA ASP A 148 -11.76 14.01 50.21
C ASP A 148 -12.14 15.44 49.77
N SER A 149 -13.40 15.69 49.47
CA SER A 149 -13.91 16.98 49.00
C SER A 149 -13.79 18.10 50.07
N LEU A 150 -13.51 17.75 51.32
CA LEU A 150 -13.29 18.63 52.44
C LEU A 150 -11.81 18.80 52.77
N GLY A 151 -10.92 18.16 52.01
CA GLY A 151 -9.48 18.21 52.24
C GLY A 151 -8.98 17.22 53.31
N ASN A 152 -9.80 16.33 53.87
CA ASN A 152 -9.37 15.36 54.87
C ASN A 152 -8.63 14.21 54.21
N VAL A 153 -7.60 13.71 54.91
CA VAL A 153 -6.86 12.53 54.42
C VAL A 153 -7.76 11.29 54.41
N THR A 154 -7.84 10.65 53.28
CA THR A 154 -8.64 9.47 53.07
C THR A 154 -7.94 8.48 52.10
N THR A 155 -8.55 7.34 51.88
CA THR A 155 -8.05 6.37 50.89
C THR A 155 -9.13 6.03 49.89
N PHE A 156 -8.74 6.00 48.64
CA PHE A 156 -9.59 5.67 47.52
C PHE A 156 -9.25 4.28 46.96
N GLY A 157 -10.25 3.50 46.57
CA GLY A 157 -10.06 2.38 45.66
C GLY A 157 -9.59 2.89 44.30
N ARG A 158 -9.11 2.01 43.46
CA ARG A 158 -8.76 2.37 42.08
C ARG A 158 -9.96 2.84 41.30
N ASP A 159 -11.12 2.37 41.66
CA ASP A 159 -12.46 2.66 41.13
C ASP A 159 -13.14 3.87 41.79
N GLU A 160 -12.66 4.34 42.93
CA GLU A 160 -13.26 5.43 43.70
C GLU A 160 -12.50 6.77 43.54
N GLY A 161 -11.20 6.74 43.20
CA GLY A 161 -10.39 7.94 43.01
C GLY A 161 -10.79 8.71 41.77
N LEU A 162 -11.27 9.95 41.92
CA LEU A 162 -11.66 10.81 40.80
C LEU A 162 -10.51 11.71 40.36
N LEU A 163 -10.23 11.70 39.07
CA LEU A 163 -9.35 12.64 38.39
C LEU A 163 -10.18 13.58 37.49
N THR A 164 -9.94 14.87 37.62
CA THR A 164 -10.51 15.87 36.72
C THR A 164 -9.38 16.52 35.94
N LEU A 165 -9.52 16.56 34.63
CA LEU A 165 -8.56 17.30 33.80
C LEU A 165 -8.78 18.81 33.96
N ASP A 166 -7.71 19.59 33.94
CA ASP A 166 -7.77 21.05 34.07
C ASP A 166 -8.18 21.70 32.73
N PHE A 167 -9.42 21.39 32.29
CA PHE A 167 -10.04 22.00 31.12
C PHE A 167 -11.48 22.44 31.45
N PRO A 168 -11.94 23.58 30.92
CA PRO A 168 -13.32 23.98 31.08
C PRO A 168 -14.31 22.91 30.59
N GLY A 169 -15.21 22.49 31.46
CA GLY A 169 -16.22 21.46 31.15
C GLY A 169 -15.74 20.01 31.33
N ALA A 170 -14.50 19.79 31.81
CA ALA A 170 -14.06 18.45 32.17
C ALA A 170 -14.88 17.88 33.32
N VAL A 171 -15.24 16.62 33.23
CA VAL A 171 -15.96 15.89 34.29
C VAL A 171 -15.02 14.93 35.01
N PRO A 172 -15.22 14.72 36.32
CA PRO A 172 -14.44 13.76 37.07
C PRO A 172 -14.61 12.33 36.52
N GLN A 173 -13.51 11.63 36.40
CA GLN A 173 -13.46 10.20 36.02
C GLN A 173 -12.69 9.42 37.09
N THR A 174 -12.98 8.12 37.23
CA THR A 174 -12.17 7.29 38.13
C THR A 174 -10.75 7.09 37.55
N VAL A 175 -9.78 6.88 38.40
CA VAL A 175 -8.41 6.54 37.97
C VAL A 175 -8.43 5.27 37.12
N GLU A 176 -9.26 4.30 37.48
CA GLU A 176 -9.40 3.04 36.76
C GLU A 176 -10.00 3.23 35.37
N ASP A 177 -11.11 4.02 35.26
CA ASP A 177 -11.70 4.32 33.96
C ASP A 177 -10.71 5.06 33.06
N LYS A 178 -9.96 6.02 33.62
CA LYS A 178 -8.99 6.78 32.86
C LYS A 178 -7.82 5.90 32.38
N LEU A 179 -7.29 5.04 33.22
CA LEU A 179 -6.24 4.10 32.84
C LEU A 179 -6.76 3.03 31.86
N ALA A 180 -8.02 2.65 31.99
CA ALA A 180 -8.66 1.65 31.14
C ALA A 180 -9.19 2.23 29.80
N GLU A 181 -9.03 3.52 29.49
CA GLU A 181 -9.33 4.07 28.16
C GLU A 181 -8.55 3.34 27.06
N HIS A 182 -7.31 2.95 27.36
CA HIS A 182 -6.43 2.17 26.49
C HIS A 182 -5.88 0.96 27.26
N LEU A 183 -6.05 -0.21 26.69
CA LEU A 183 -5.45 -1.43 27.25
C LEU A 183 -4.06 -1.62 26.66
N SER A 184 -3.07 -1.84 27.52
CA SER A 184 -1.71 -2.18 27.11
C SER A 184 -1.45 -3.67 27.27
N ALA A 185 -0.74 -4.29 26.34
CA ALA A 185 -0.29 -5.67 26.50
C ALA A 185 0.55 -5.88 27.77
N ARG A 186 1.26 -4.84 28.22
CA ARG A 186 2.04 -4.87 29.46
C ARG A 186 1.19 -4.96 30.73
N ASP A 187 -0.06 -4.50 30.70
CA ASP A 187 -1.00 -4.63 31.82
C ASP A 187 -1.35 -6.10 32.09
N PHE A 188 -1.13 -6.97 31.12
CA PHE A 188 -1.33 -8.42 31.20
C PHE A 188 -0.02 -9.20 31.37
N GLY A 189 1.09 -8.50 31.61
CA GLY A 189 2.38 -9.10 31.90
C GLY A 189 3.29 -9.36 30.69
N ALA A 190 2.96 -8.83 29.51
CA ALA A 190 3.85 -8.92 28.36
C ALA A 190 5.13 -8.09 28.60
N THR A 191 6.30 -8.68 28.35
CA THR A 191 7.61 -8.07 28.61
C THR A 191 8.18 -7.36 27.40
N GLY A 192 8.05 -7.95 26.21
CA GLY A 192 8.54 -7.39 24.95
C GLY A 192 10.07 -7.37 24.82
N ASP A 193 10.77 -8.30 25.48
CA ASP A 193 12.23 -8.43 25.50
C ASP A 193 12.80 -9.30 24.35
N GLY A 194 11.93 -9.91 23.55
CA GLY A 194 12.29 -10.81 22.45
C GLY A 194 12.67 -12.24 22.86
N VAL A 195 12.71 -12.54 24.16
CA VAL A 195 13.12 -13.83 24.72
C VAL A 195 12.00 -14.51 25.47
N THR A 196 11.37 -13.79 26.38
CA THR A 196 10.22 -14.26 27.16
C THR A 196 9.04 -14.57 26.25
N ASP A 197 8.34 -15.66 26.49
CA ASP A 197 7.12 -15.98 25.75
C ASP A 197 5.94 -15.12 26.25
N ASP A 198 5.63 -14.12 25.50
CA ASP A 198 4.54 -13.17 25.76
C ASP A 198 3.18 -13.65 25.22
N GLY A 199 3.12 -14.82 24.57
CA GLY A 199 1.94 -15.28 23.84
C GLY A 199 0.66 -15.30 24.69
N ALA A 200 0.74 -15.87 25.89
CA ALA A 200 -0.40 -15.93 26.82
C ALA A 200 -0.85 -14.53 27.28
N ALA A 201 0.09 -13.64 27.58
CA ALA A 201 -0.18 -12.26 28.01
C ALA A 201 -0.81 -11.44 26.86
N LEU A 202 -0.27 -11.56 25.64
CA LEU A 202 -0.83 -10.93 24.47
C LEU A 202 -2.26 -11.41 24.19
N GLN A 203 -2.50 -12.73 24.27
CA GLN A 203 -3.84 -13.28 24.04
C GLN A 203 -4.84 -12.83 25.11
N ALA A 204 -4.41 -12.76 26.38
CA ALA A 204 -5.24 -12.24 27.46
C ALA A 204 -5.62 -10.77 27.23
N ALA A 205 -4.66 -9.94 26.80
CA ALA A 205 -4.88 -8.54 26.44
C ALA A 205 -5.87 -8.40 25.27
N MET A 206 -5.72 -9.21 24.23
CA MET A 206 -6.62 -9.24 23.06
C MET A 206 -8.05 -9.64 23.44
N THR A 207 -8.18 -10.62 24.32
CA THR A 207 -9.47 -11.08 24.84
C THR A 207 -10.15 -9.99 25.68
N ALA A 208 -9.39 -9.31 26.55
CA ALA A 208 -9.89 -8.21 27.35
C ALA A 208 -10.31 -7.00 26.48
N ALA A 209 -9.55 -6.68 25.47
CA ALA A 209 -9.88 -5.61 24.52
C ALA A 209 -11.19 -5.89 23.79
N ALA A 210 -11.39 -7.14 23.36
CA ALA A 210 -12.65 -7.56 22.72
C ALA A 210 -13.82 -7.54 23.70
N ALA A 211 -13.65 -8.05 24.92
CA ALA A 211 -14.71 -8.07 25.94
C ALA A 211 -15.16 -6.67 26.37
N SER A 212 -14.23 -5.70 26.39
CA SER A 212 -14.50 -4.31 26.77
C SER A 212 -14.82 -3.39 25.60
N GLY A 213 -14.65 -3.84 24.36
CA GLY A 213 -14.79 -3.01 23.16
C GLY A 213 -13.74 -1.89 23.05
N LYS A 214 -12.59 -2.05 23.70
CA LYS A 214 -11.54 -1.02 23.77
C LYS A 214 -10.43 -1.24 22.75
N LEU A 215 -9.64 -0.18 22.54
CA LEU A 215 -8.42 -0.23 21.76
C LEU A 215 -7.33 -0.96 22.57
N LEU A 216 -6.62 -1.89 21.90
CA LEU A 216 -5.42 -2.52 22.47
C LEU A 216 -4.17 -1.81 21.93
N GLU A 217 -3.24 -1.51 22.82
CA GLU A 217 -1.89 -1.04 22.47
C GLU A 217 -0.85 -2.14 22.79
N ILE A 218 -0.04 -2.48 21.78
CA ILE A 218 1.19 -3.23 21.95
C ILE A 218 2.34 -2.23 21.82
N GLY A 219 2.91 -1.84 22.97
CA GLY A 219 3.97 -0.83 23.06
C GLY A 219 5.27 -1.25 22.36
N GLU A 220 6.30 -0.44 22.49
CA GLU A 220 7.62 -0.73 21.92
C GLU A 220 8.23 -2.02 22.52
N GLY A 221 8.95 -2.75 21.67
CA GLY A 221 9.61 -4.01 22.04
C GLY A 221 9.44 -5.12 21.01
N THR A 222 10.02 -6.27 21.32
CA THR A 222 9.87 -7.50 20.55
C THR A 222 9.14 -8.53 21.41
N PHE A 223 7.92 -8.81 21.08
CA PHE A 223 7.04 -9.69 21.83
C PHE A 223 7.08 -11.09 21.22
N ARG A 224 7.77 -12.02 21.85
CA ARG A 224 7.86 -13.39 21.37
C ARG A 224 6.55 -14.14 21.68
N SER A 225 5.99 -14.84 20.69
CA SER A 225 4.83 -15.71 20.89
C SER A 225 5.06 -17.08 20.30
N THR A 226 4.82 -18.13 21.09
CA THR A 226 4.85 -19.53 20.64
C THR A 226 3.45 -20.04 20.24
N ILE A 227 2.41 -19.24 20.45
CA ILE A 227 1.02 -19.57 20.13
C ILE A 227 0.45 -18.62 19.09
N PRO A 228 -0.50 -19.07 18.27
CA PRO A 228 -1.33 -18.19 17.45
C PRO A 228 -2.08 -17.16 18.29
N LEU A 229 -2.17 -15.93 17.78
CA LEU A 229 -2.84 -14.82 18.44
C LEU A 229 -4.11 -14.44 17.68
N HIS A 230 -5.17 -14.13 18.41
CA HIS A 230 -6.44 -13.71 17.82
C HIS A 230 -7.02 -12.49 18.55
N LEU A 231 -7.19 -11.40 17.84
CA LEU A 231 -7.95 -10.23 18.29
C LEU A 231 -9.35 -10.29 17.67
N PRO A 232 -10.40 -10.58 18.45
CA PRO A 232 -11.76 -10.62 17.94
C PRO A 232 -12.23 -9.25 17.44
N GLY A 233 -13.14 -9.25 16.46
CA GLY A 233 -13.70 -8.04 15.86
C GLY A 233 -14.51 -7.15 16.80
N ALA A 234 -14.84 -7.62 18.00
CA ALA A 234 -15.49 -6.82 19.04
C ALA A 234 -14.55 -5.74 19.63
N ALA A 235 -13.22 -5.91 19.58
CA ALA A 235 -12.27 -4.88 19.99
C ALA A 235 -12.39 -3.61 19.11
N ALA A 236 -12.09 -2.43 19.65
CA ALA A 236 -12.12 -1.18 18.89
C ALA A 236 -11.01 -1.11 17.81
N GLY A 237 -9.89 -1.79 18.03
CA GLY A 237 -8.76 -1.85 17.11
C GLY A 237 -7.48 -2.29 17.80
N LEU A 238 -6.36 -2.13 17.09
CA LEU A 238 -5.02 -2.47 17.57
C LEU A 238 -4.03 -1.40 17.12
N LEU A 239 -3.26 -0.89 18.06
CA LEU A 239 -2.11 -0.03 17.80
C LEU A 239 -0.84 -0.77 18.21
N MET A 240 0.06 -1.02 17.27
CA MET A 240 1.35 -1.65 17.53
C MET A 240 2.49 -0.66 17.28
N ARG A 241 3.41 -0.56 18.24
CA ARG A 241 4.71 0.11 18.06
C ARG A 241 5.85 -0.91 18.11
N GLY A 242 5.60 -2.05 18.71
CA GLY A 242 6.50 -3.19 18.77
C GLY A 242 6.26 -4.20 17.66
N THR A 243 6.99 -5.30 17.73
CA THR A 243 6.91 -6.41 16.77
C THR A 243 6.59 -7.71 17.48
N ILE A 244 5.67 -8.50 16.95
CA ILE A 244 5.45 -9.88 17.37
C ILE A 244 6.49 -10.77 16.68
N LEU A 245 7.35 -11.42 17.47
CA LEU A 245 8.26 -12.46 17.01
C LEU A 245 7.58 -13.83 17.16
N TYR A 246 7.00 -14.32 16.07
CA TYR A 246 6.28 -15.58 16.10
C TYR A 246 7.22 -16.79 16.06
N ALA A 247 7.22 -17.58 17.11
CA ALA A 247 8.01 -18.82 17.27
C ALA A 247 7.12 -20.07 17.39
N GLY A 248 5.85 -19.96 17.01
CA GLY A 248 4.90 -21.09 17.02
C GLY A 248 5.07 -22.04 15.84
N PRO A 249 4.21 -23.08 15.75
CA PRO A 249 4.27 -24.11 14.71
C PRO A 249 4.17 -23.52 13.29
N MET A 250 4.79 -24.18 12.31
CA MET A 250 4.55 -23.90 10.89
C MET A 250 3.13 -24.35 10.49
N GLY A 251 2.58 -23.76 9.44
CA GLY A 251 1.22 -24.06 8.98
C GLY A 251 0.13 -23.49 9.88
N THR A 252 0.43 -22.45 10.66
CA THR A 252 -0.52 -21.75 11.53
C THR A 252 -0.50 -20.25 11.25
N ILE A 253 -1.55 -19.55 11.69
CA ILE A 253 -1.66 -18.10 11.55
C ILE A 253 -1.07 -17.45 12.80
N ALA A 254 -0.08 -16.57 12.64
CA ALA A 254 0.56 -15.93 13.79
C ALA A 254 -0.35 -14.88 14.44
N LEU A 255 -1.04 -14.05 13.65
CA LEU A 255 -1.96 -13.01 14.14
C LEU A 255 -3.23 -12.97 13.29
N THR A 256 -4.37 -13.20 13.90
CA THR A 256 -5.69 -13.05 13.27
C THR A 256 -6.40 -11.81 13.84
N LEU A 257 -6.95 -10.97 12.97
CA LEU A 257 -7.73 -9.79 13.31
C LEU A 257 -9.15 -9.90 12.73
N GLY A 258 -10.13 -9.92 13.61
CA GLY A 258 -11.53 -10.17 13.26
C GLY A 258 -11.93 -11.64 13.34
N ASP A 259 -13.23 -11.91 13.25
CA ASP A 259 -13.81 -13.21 13.47
C ASP A 259 -14.19 -13.90 12.16
N ALA A 260 -14.30 -15.22 12.21
CA ALA A 260 -14.90 -16.01 11.14
C ALA A 260 -16.43 -15.87 11.13
N GLY A 261 -17.03 -16.03 9.97
CA GLY A 261 -18.48 -16.01 9.83
C GLY A 261 -19.07 -14.64 9.51
N SER A 262 -20.26 -14.35 10.01
CA SER A 262 -21.08 -13.21 9.58
C SER A 262 -20.75 -11.87 10.26
N ALA A 263 -19.85 -11.83 11.23
CA ALA A 263 -19.50 -10.59 11.92
C ALA A 263 -18.62 -9.71 11.04
N ASN A 264 -19.01 -8.45 10.85
CA ASN A 264 -18.19 -7.48 10.17
C ASN A 264 -17.14 -6.90 11.09
N ASN A 265 -15.96 -6.77 10.56
CA ASN A 265 -14.86 -6.04 11.17
C ASN A 265 -14.90 -4.58 10.68
N GLN A 266 -15.94 -3.84 11.19
CA GLN A 266 -16.30 -2.52 10.69
C GLN A 266 -15.60 -1.37 11.41
N ASN A 267 -15.20 -0.34 10.65
CA ASN A 267 -14.68 0.94 11.16
C ASN A 267 -13.48 0.78 12.11
N LYS A 268 -12.69 -0.28 11.93
CA LYS A 268 -11.53 -0.57 12.78
C LYS A 268 -10.27 0.17 12.33
N ARG A 269 -9.39 0.36 13.30
CA ARG A 269 -8.04 0.87 13.05
C ARG A 269 -7.03 -0.14 13.55
N TYR A 270 -6.29 -0.72 12.63
CA TYR A 270 -5.20 -1.65 12.89
C TYR A 270 -3.91 -1.01 12.40
N LEU A 271 -3.15 -0.39 13.29
CA LEU A 271 -2.04 0.48 12.94
C LEU A 271 -0.70 -0.07 13.43
N GLY A 272 0.32 0.02 12.56
CA GLY A 272 1.68 -0.38 12.87
C GLY A 272 1.89 -1.89 12.99
N LEU A 273 1.04 -2.72 12.40
CA LEU A 273 1.10 -4.18 12.53
C LEU A 273 2.47 -4.72 12.13
N GLY A 274 3.17 -5.34 13.06
CA GLY A 274 4.49 -5.92 12.84
C GLY A 274 4.56 -7.37 13.32
N VAL A 275 4.70 -8.33 12.38
CA VAL A 275 4.82 -9.75 12.68
C VAL A 275 5.98 -10.34 11.90
N VAL A 276 6.90 -10.98 12.59
CA VAL A 276 8.08 -11.65 12.02
C VAL A 276 8.14 -13.06 12.52
N ARG A 277 8.33 -14.01 11.64
CA ARG A 277 8.57 -15.39 12.05
C ARG A 277 10.01 -15.56 12.57
N ALA A 278 10.19 -16.22 13.68
CA ALA A 278 11.52 -16.44 14.29
C ALA A 278 12.42 -17.28 13.37
N THR A 279 11.86 -18.30 12.73
CA THR A 279 12.57 -19.16 11.76
C THR A 279 11.89 -19.02 10.41
N GLN A 280 12.68 -18.94 9.33
CA GLN A 280 12.15 -18.87 7.96
C GLN A 280 11.19 -20.04 7.70
N SER A 281 9.99 -19.74 7.19
CA SER A 281 9.07 -20.75 6.68
C SER A 281 9.68 -21.50 5.49
N ASP A 282 9.45 -22.80 5.40
CA ASP A 282 9.87 -23.64 4.27
C ASP A 282 8.96 -23.52 3.04
N TRP A 283 7.86 -22.74 3.17
CA TRP A 283 6.84 -22.52 2.16
C TRP A 283 6.08 -23.79 1.72
N SER A 284 6.09 -24.83 2.53
CA SER A 284 5.39 -26.08 2.25
C SER A 284 3.87 -25.99 2.40
N SER A 285 3.38 -24.99 3.11
CA SER A 285 1.96 -24.80 3.40
C SER A 285 1.52 -23.35 3.30
N ASP A 286 0.47 -23.08 2.54
CA ASP A 286 -0.21 -21.77 2.48
C ASP A 286 -1.01 -21.44 3.77
N LEU A 287 -0.99 -22.31 4.77
CA LEU A 287 -1.57 -22.03 6.10
C LEU A 287 -0.58 -21.35 7.05
N ASP A 288 0.71 -21.24 6.70
CA ASP A 288 1.71 -20.52 7.48
C ASP A 288 1.64 -19.03 7.15
N ILE A 289 0.83 -18.30 7.92
CA ILE A 289 0.40 -16.92 7.64
C ILE A 289 0.86 -15.98 8.75
N GLY A 290 1.44 -14.83 8.36
CA GLY A 290 1.87 -13.82 9.32
C GLY A 290 0.70 -13.06 9.92
N ILE A 291 -0.05 -12.34 9.10
CA ILE A 291 -1.20 -11.53 9.52
C ILE A 291 -2.41 -11.91 8.67
N GLN A 292 -3.49 -12.27 9.32
CA GLN A 292 -4.77 -12.51 8.67
C GLN A 292 -5.81 -11.48 9.13
N LEU A 293 -6.42 -10.80 8.16
CA LEU A 293 -7.45 -9.80 8.34
C LEU A 293 -8.76 -10.34 7.78
N ARG A 294 -9.84 -10.34 8.58
CA ARG A 294 -11.11 -10.97 8.20
C ARG A 294 -12.23 -9.95 8.07
N ASN A 295 -12.99 -10.04 6.98
CA ASN A 295 -14.25 -9.33 6.77
C ASN A 295 -14.16 -7.82 7.03
N LEU A 296 -13.14 -7.16 6.49
CA LEU A 296 -12.90 -5.73 6.65
C LEU A 296 -14.00 -4.91 5.97
N ASP A 297 -14.53 -3.92 6.68
CA ASP A 297 -15.51 -2.98 6.15
C ASP A 297 -15.22 -1.58 6.69
N ASN A 298 -14.86 -0.66 5.79
CA ASN A 298 -14.47 0.71 6.12
C ASN A 298 -13.36 0.79 7.20
N CYS A 299 -12.37 -0.09 7.10
CA CYS A 299 -11.24 -0.18 8.01
C CYS A 299 -10.02 0.58 7.50
N ARG A 300 -9.17 1.01 8.44
CA ARG A 300 -7.83 1.49 8.14
C ARG A 300 -6.79 0.54 8.71
N VAL A 301 -5.95 -0.01 7.86
CA VAL A 301 -4.94 -0.99 8.21
C VAL A 301 -3.56 -0.49 7.80
N GLU A 302 -2.61 -0.54 8.71
CA GLU A 302 -1.21 -0.28 8.45
C GLU A 302 -0.37 -1.48 8.88
N VAL A 303 0.22 -2.17 7.90
CA VAL A 303 1.14 -3.27 8.11
C VAL A 303 2.57 -2.74 7.98
N ALA A 304 3.23 -2.50 9.09
CA ALA A 304 4.62 -2.03 9.12
C ALA A 304 5.58 -3.11 8.60
N ARG A 305 5.35 -4.38 9.00
CA ARG A 305 6.13 -5.50 8.50
C ARG A 305 5.42 -6.85 8.63
N ALA A 306 5.64 -7.75 7.67
CA ALA A 306 5.27 -9.17 7.73
C ALA A 306 6.36 -9.97 7.04
N GLU A 307 7.10 -10.80 7.79
CA GLU A 307 8.34 -11.39 7.27
C GLU A 307 8.45 -12.87 7.57
N ARG A 308 8.99 -13.63 6.62
CA ARG A 308 9.44 -15.03 6.73
C ARG A 308 8.31 -16.07 6.82
N PHE A 309 7.13 -15.78 6.31
CA PHE A 309 5.99 -16.69 6.24
C PHE A 309 5.81 -17.30 4.84
N SER A 310 4.92 -18.26 4.71
CA SER A 310 4.42 -18.64 3.37
C SER A 310 3.54 -17.53 2.80
N ILE A 311 2.65 -16.96 3.62
CA ILE A 311 1.87 -15.78 3.27
C ILE A 311 2.15 -14.69 4.32
N GLY A 312 2.66 -13.55 3.88
CA GLY A 312 2.94 -12.43 4.78
C GLY A 312 1.68 -11.83 5.36
N VAL A 313 0.79 -11.38 4.50
CA VAL A 313 -0.51 -10.78 4.85
C VAL A 313 -1.61 -11.45 4.05
N GLN A 314 -2.68 -11.82 4.70
CA GLN A 314 -3.89 -12.35 4.04
C GLN A 314 -5.12 -11.55 4.44
N VAL A 315 -5.86 -11.08 3.45
CA VAL A 315 -7.18 -10.45 3.64
C VAL A 315 -8.25 -11.43 3.19
N ILE A 316 -9.17 -11.73 4.08
CA ILE A 316 -10.22 -12.74 3.85
C ILE A 316 -11.59 -12.10 3.78
N GLY A 317 -12.38 -12.54 2.78
CA GLY A 317 -13.83 -12.52 2.82
C GLY A 317 -14.35 -13.94 3.07
N ASP A 318 -15.13 -14.15 4.12
CA ASP A 318 -15.77 -15.45 4.39
C ASP A 318 -17.32 -15.39 4.28
N ALA A 319 -18.10 -15.48 5.33
CA ALA A 319 -19.57 -15.35 5.23
C ALA A 319 -20.03 -13.94 4.84
N ARG A 320 -19.17 -12.94 5.07
CA ARG A 320 -19.23 -11.60 4.48
C ARG A 320 -17.96 -11.34 3.69
N GLY A 321 -17.87 -10.19 3.03
CA GLY A 321 -16.68 -9.82 2.27
C GLY A 321 -15.77 -8.85 3.00
N SER A 322 -14.69 -8.51 2.33
CA SER A 322 -13.85 -7.36 2.67
C SER A 322 -14.06 -6.28 1.63
N GLU A 323 -14.34 -5.04 2.07
CA GLU A 323 -14.64 -3.93 1.19
C GLU A 323 -14.27 -2.56 1.80
N ASP A 324 -14.21 -1.54 0.92
CA ASP A 324 -14.10 -0.10 1.22
C ASP A 324 -13.03 0.28 2.25
N SER A 325 -11.97 -0.52 2.36
CA SER A 325 -10.92 -0.33 3.35
C SER A 325 -9.62 0.15 2.72
N ASP A 326 -8.86 0.94 3.51
CA ASP A 326 -7.53 1.44 3.17
C ASP A 326 -6.45 0.61 3.86
N LEU A 327 -5.55 0.03 3.08
CA LEU A 327 -4.45 -0.79 3.57
C LEU A 327 -3.11 -0.20 3.12
N THR A 328 -2.24 0.08 4.06
CA THR A 328 -0.87 0.58 3.82
C THR A 328 0.14 -0.50 4.21
N TYR A 329 1.15 -0.69 3.39
CA TYR A 329 2.16 -1.73 3.60
C TYR A 329 3.57 -1.14 3.66
N GLY A 330 4.37 -1.62 4.61
CA GLY A 330 5.79 -1.36 4.72
C GLY A 330 6.63 -2.52 4.15
N ARG A 331 7.31 -3.26 5.03
CA ARG A 331 8.22 -4.37 4.68
C ARG A 331 7.49 -5.72 4.67
N ILE A 332 7.31 -6.29 3.50
CA ILE A 332 6.67 -7.61 3.29
C ILE A 332 7.71 -8.53 2.65
N ILE A 333 8.59 -9.09 3.48
CA ILE A 333 9.87 -9.66 3.03
C ILE A 333 9.99 -11.14 3.36
N ASP A 334 10.65 -11.89 2.47
CA ASP A 334 10.93 -13.32 2.60
C ASP A 334 9.68 -14.19 2.78
N ASN A 335 8.58 -13.77 2.16
CA ASN A 335 7.36 -14.54 2.07
C ASN A 335 7.23 -15.16 0.66
N ARG A 336 6.64 -16.36 0.57
CA ARG A 336 6.28 -16.95 -0.73
C ARG A 336 5.24 -16.10 -1.46
N ILE A 337 4.24 -15.63 -0.72
CA ILE A 337 3.20 -14.71 -1.17
C ILE A 337 3.19 -13.54 -0.19
N GLY A 338 3.46 -12.35 -0.71
CA GLY A 338 3.51 -11.16 0.15
C GLY A 338 2.14 -10.77 0.68
N LEU A 339 1.16 -10.62 -0.22
CA LEU A 339 -0.25 -10.30 0.09
C LEU A 339 -1.17 -11.29 -0.64
N ASP A 340 -2.12 -11.86 0.07
CA ASP A 340 -3.16 -12.72 -0.50
C ASP A 340 -4.56 -12.15 -0.19
N LEU A 341 -5.30 -11.78 -1.23
CA LEU A 341 -6.71 -11.39 -1.14
C LEU A 341 -7.56 -12.62 -1.48
N ARG A 342 -8.33 -13.13 -0.50
CA ARG A 342 -8.96 -14.44 -0.64
C ARG A 342 -10.40 -14.47 -0.21
N THR A 343 -11.28 -15.01 -1.04
CA THR A 343 -12.65 -15.36 -0.67
C THR A 343 -12.72 -16.84 -0.26
N LEU A 344 -13.51 -17.13 0.78
CA LEU A 344 -13.64 -18.49 1.34
C LEU A 344 -14.97 -19.15 1.07
N THR A 345 -16.03 -18.40 0.78
CA THR A 345 -17.38 -18.90 0.57
C THR A 345 -18.02 -18.34 -0.70
N ALA A 346 -19.08 -18.99 -1.19
CA ALA A 346 -19.82 -18.54 -2.36
C ALA A 346 -20.56 -17.20 -2.16
N THR A 347 -20.78 -16.79 -0.92
CA THR A 347 -21.47 -15.55 -0.57
C THR A 347 -20.54 -14.42 -0.15
N ALA A 348 -19.25 -14.71 -0.01
CA ALA A 348 -18.24 -13.70 0.33
C ALA A 348 -17.90 -12.80 -0.88
N TRP A 349 -17.44 -11.61 -0.62
CA TRP A 349 -16.95 -10.68 -1.64
C TRP A 349 -15.61 -10.05 -1.26
N MET A 350 -14.94 -9.47 -2.25
CA MET A 350 -13.66 -8.77 -2.12
C MET A 350 -13.71 -7.56 -3.04
N ASN A 351 -14.02 -6.37 -2.50
CA ASN A 351 -14.35 -5.21 -3.30
C ASN A 351 -13.65 -3.94 -2.78
N SER A 352 -13.34 -3.02 -3.70
CA SER A 352 -13.01 -1.61 -3.39
C SER A 352 -11.93 -1.41 -2.34
N LEU A 353 -10.96 -2.35 -2.24
CA LEU A 353 -9.83 -2.19 -1.33
C LEU A 353 -8.77 -1.30 -1.98
N ARG A 354 -8.28 -0.33 -1.23
CA ARG A 354 -7.21 0.58 -1.63
C ARG A 354 -5.92 0.19 -0.91
N HIS A 355 -4.91 -0.16 -1.70
CA HIS A 355 -3.63 -0.68 -1.24
C HIS A 355 -2.53 0.34 -1.53
N HIS A 356 -1.80 0.77 -0.51
CA HIS A 356 -0.80 1.82 -0.62
C HIS A 356 0.59 1.30 -0.27
N GLY A 357 1.56 1.53 -1.16
CA GLY A 357 2.95 1.18 -0.98
C GLY A 357 3.21 -0.32 -0.92
N GLY A 358 4.15 -0.70 -0.07
CA GLY A 358 4.61 -2.07 0.13
C GLY A 358 5.92 -2.37 -0.59
N HIS A 359 6.91 -2.80 0.18
CA HIS A 359 8.13 -3.39 -0.35
C HIS A 359 8.01 -4.91 -0.24
N PHE A 360 7.58 -5.53 -1.34
CA PHE A 360 7.45 -6.98 -1.48
C PHE A 360 8.77 -7.53 -1.99
N ALA A 361 9.55 -8.16 -1.11
CA ALA A 361 10.90 -8.59 -1.45
C ALA A 361 11.22 -10.00 -0.94
N CYS A 362 12.20 -10.63 -1.56
CA CYS A 362 12.80 -11.87 -1.06
C CYS A 362 14.31 -11.75 -1.07
N SER A 363 14.96 -12.34 -0.07
CA SER A 363 16.41 -12.50 -0.07
C SER A 363 16.84 -13.55 -1.09
N SER A 364 18.00 -13.36 -1.70
CA SER A 364 18.49 -14.22 -2.80
C SER A 364 18.66 -15.70 -2.42
N GLY A 365 18.91 -15.98 -1.14
CA GLY A 365 19.08 -17.33 -0.59
C GLY A 365 17.81 -17.99 -0.05
N THR A 366 16.70 -17.25 0.03
CA THR A 366 15.47 -17.76 0.65
C THR A 366 14.76 -18.74 -0.28
N ASN A 367 14.59 -19.99 0.17
CA ASN A 367 13.82 -21.05 -0.52
C ASN A 367 14.03 -21.07 -2.04
N THR A 368 15.29 -21.18 -2.44
CA THR A 368 15.68 -21.26 -3.84
C THR A 368 15.00 -22.45 -4.51
N GLY A 369 14.46 -22.26 -5.70
CA GLY A 369 13.73 -23.31 -6.42
C GLY A 369 12.21 -23.30 -6.23
N LEU A 370 11.67 -22.41 -5.37
CA LEU A 370 10.22 -22.24 -5.22
C LEU A 370 9.73 -20.91 -5.82
N ALA A 371 8.59 -20.96 -6.50
CA ALA A 371 7.93 -19.78 -7.05
C ALA A 371 7.49 -18.83 -5.93
N ARG A 372 7.56 -17.53 -6.20
CA ARG A 372 7.20 -16.46 -5.28
C ARG A 372 6.36 -15.38 -5.96
N PHE A 373 5.43 -14.84 -5.21
CA PHE A 373 4.46 -13.88 -5.72
C PHE A 373 4.35 -12.68 -4.78
N GLY A 374 4.29 -11.48 -5.35
CA GLY A 374 4.10 -10.27 -4.54
C GLY A 374 2.69 -10.19 -3.97
N ILE A 375 1.70 -10.20 -4.85
CA ILE A 375 0.27 -10.06 -4.51
C ILE A 375 -0.51 -11.16 -5.25
N ARG A 376 -1.33 -11.89 -4.51
CA ARG A 376 -2.23 -12.91 -5.05
C ARG A 376 -3.69 -12.52 -4.82
N LEU A 377 -4.52 -12.69 -5.83
CA LEU A 377 -5.97 -12.69 -5.72
C LEU A 377 -6.45 -14.13 -5.89
N SER A 378 -7.12 -14.69 -4.90
CA SER A 378 -7.46 -16.10 -4.85
C SER A 378 -8.85 -16.38 -4.28
N ALA A 379 -9.35 -17.59 -4.46
CA ALA A 379 -10.58 -18.07 -3.86
C ALA A 379 -10.42 -19.51 -3.40
N ALA A 380 -11.11 -19.89 -2.35
CA ALA A 380 -11.24 -21.29 -1.97
C ALA A 380 -12.11 -22.06 -2.99
N ALA A 381 -11.99 -23.37 -3.03
CA ALA A 381 -12.82 -24.19 -3.90
C ALA A 381 -14.31 -23.97 -3.62
N GLY A 382 -15.08 -23.63 -4.65
CA GLY A 382 -16.51 -23.29 -4.54
C GLY A 382 -16.82 -21.90 -3.98
N ALA A 383 -15.81 -21.09 -3.67
CA ALA A 383 -16.01 -19.72 -3.23
C ALA A 383 -16.29 -18.76 -4.39
N TYR A 384 -16.72 -17.54 -4.05
CA TYR A 384 -16.97 -16.49 -5.02
C TYR A 384 -15.64 -16.03 -5.67
N VAL A 385 -15.61 -16.02 -6.98
CA VAL A 385 -14.37 -15.83 -7.76
C VAL A 385 -14.23 -14.43 -8.36
N LEU A 386 -15.15 -13.51 -8.08
CA LEU A 386 -15.11 -12.16 -8.61
C LEU A 386 -14.58 -11.18 -7.54
N HIS A 387 -13.43 -10.59 -7.84
CA HIS A 387 -12.83 -9.54 -7.02
C HIS A 387 -12.92 -8.21 -7.79
N ASN A 388 -13.45 -7.15 -7.17
CA ASN A 388 -13.78 -5.91 -7.87
C ASN A 388 -13.04 -4.68 -7.33
N ALA A 389 -12.72 -3.75 -8.24
CA ALA A 389 -12.34 -2.38 -7.94
C ALA A 389 -11.16 -2.23 -6.97
N HIS A 390 -10.17 -3.11 -7.07
CA HIS A 390 -8.95 -2.97 -6.28
C HIS A 390 -8.03 -1.92 -6.87
N LEU A 391 -7.51 -1.04 -6.02
CA LEU A 391 -6.55 -0.02 -6.40
C LEU A 391 -5.23 -0.21 -5.65
N PHE A 392 -4.15 -0.53 -6.36
CA PHE A 392 -2.80 -0.64 -5.83
C PHE A 392 -1.98 0.58 -6.25
N ILE A 393 -1.40 1.31 -5.30
CA ILE A 393 -0.65 2.55 -5.52
C ILE A 393 0.77 2.39 -5.02
N GLY A 394 1.74 2.44 -5.94
CA GLY A 394 3.17 2.47 -5.63
C GLY A 394 3.76 1.21 -5.02
N PRO A 395 3.30 -0.02 -5.32
CA PRO A 395 3.94 -1.22 -4.82
C PRO A 395 5.33 -1.41 -5.44
N ALA A 396 6.30 -1.80 -4.63
CA ALA A 396 7.65 -2.13 -5.07
C ALA A 396 7.91 -3.64 -4.90
N PHE A 397 8.39 -4.28 -5.96
CA PHE A 397 8.67 -5.71 -6.00
C PHE A 397 10.16 -5.97 -6.26
N GLU A 398 10.77 -6.75 -5.37
CA GLU A 398 12.14 -7.24 -5.48
C GLU A 398 12.18 -8.73 -5.10
N LEU A 399 11.55 -9.56 -5.92
CA LEU A 399 11.23 -10.94 -5.56
C LEU A 399 12.39 -11.92 -5.75
N GLN A 400 13.55 -11.47 -6.25
CA GLN A 400 14.77 -12.26 -6.47
C GLN A 400 14.48 -13.52 -7.31
N ARG A 401 14.23 -13.30 -8.60
CA ARG A 401 14.10 -14.40 -9.57
C ARG A 401 15.30 -15.33 -9.50
N GLN A 402 15.05 -16.61 -9.39
CA GLN A 402 16.07 -17.65 -9.33
C GLN A 402 16.26 -18.32 -10.69
N GLY A 403 17.52 -18.60 -11.04
CA GLY A 403 17.87 -19.39 -12.22
C GLY A 403 17.61 -18.73 -13.58
N THR A 404 17.57 -19.54 -14.62
CA THR A 404 17.28 -19.12 -16.00
C THR A 404 15.84 -18.63 -16.10
N PRO A 405 15.51 -17.67 -16.99
CA PRO A 405 14.11 -17.24 -17.18
C PRO A 405 13.19 -18.43 -17.43
N GLY A 406 12.14 -18.56 -16.60
CA GLY A 406 11.12 -19.62 -16.74
C GLY A 406 11.33 -20.85 -15.85
N THR A 407 12.42 -20.97 -15.10
CA THR A 407 12.62 -22.14 -14.20
C THR A 407 12.00 -21.94 -12.82
N VAL A 408 12.09 -20.74 -12.26
CA VAL A 408 11.40 -20.39 -11.01
C VAL A 408 10.82 -19.00 -11.12
N ASP A 409 9.51 -18.91 -10.97
CA ASP A 409 8.78 -17.66 -11.13
C ASP A 409 8.92 -16.73 -9.93
N ALA A 410 9.06 -15.42 -10.23
CA ALA A 410 9.03 -14.33 -9.27
C ALA A 410 8.14 -13.21 -9.84
N ILE A 411 6.82 -13.33 -9.63
CA ILE A 411 5.81 -12.54 -10.33
C ILE A 411 5.11 -11.60 -9.36
N PRO A 412 5.05 -10.29 -9.65
CA PRO A 412 4.36 -9.31 -8.82
C PRO A 412 2.90 -9.62 -8.52
N PHE A 413 2.10 -9.93 -9.53
CA PHE A 413 0.66 -10.19 -9.37
C PHE A 413 0.28 -11.59 -9.89
N LEU A 414 -0.37 -12.38 -9.04
CA LEU A 414 -0.98 -13.65 -9.42
C LEU A 414 -2.50 -13.53 -9.26
N LEU A 415 -3.25 -13.65 -10.37
CA LEU A 415 -4.70 -13.65 -10.37
C LEU A 415 -5.23 -15.06 -10.65
N GLU A 416 -5.73 -15.70 -9.61
CA GLU A 416 -6.41 -17.01 -9.66
C GLU A 416 -7.93 -16.86 -9.67
N VAL A 417 -8.41 -15.62 -9.71
CA VAL A 417 -9.82 -15.24 -9.75
C VAL A 417 -10.04 -14.17 -10.82
N ASP A 418 -11.29 -13.94 -11.17
CA ASP A 418 -11.67 -12.85 -12.08
C ASP A 418 -11.51 -11.49 -11.37
N GLY A 419 -10.46 -10.76 -11.72
CA GLY A 419 -10.19 -9.42 -11.20
C GLY A 419 -10.86 -8.37 -12.07
N ARG A 420 -11.93 -7.73 -11.57
CA ARG A 420 -12.68 -6.69 -12.28
C ARG A 420 -12.27 -5.31 -11.83
N ALA A 421 -12.06 -4.39 -12.76
CA ALA A 421 -11.69 -3.02 -12.48
C ALA A 421 -10.48 -2.89 -11.53
N LEU A 422 -9.50 -3.79 -11.64
CA LEU A 422 -8.26 -3.73 -10.91
C LEU A 422 -7.33 -2.73 -11.55
N THR A 423 -6.80 -1.81 -10.76
CA THR A 423 -5.77 -0.85 -11.21
C THR A 423 -4.57 -0.92 -10.29
N ALA A 424 -3.39 -1.16 -10.86
CA ALA A 424 -2.11 -1.07 -10.15
C ALA A 424 -1.26 0.00 -10.84
N THR A 425 -0.85 1.03 -10.11
CA THR A 425 -0.10 2.18 -10.62
C THR A 425 1.16 2.45 -9.82
N GLY A 426 2.17 3.01 -10.50
CA GLY A 426 3.46 3.30 -9.87
C GLY A 426 4.27 2.04 -9.52
N ILE A 427 4.03 0.93 -10.21
CA ILE A 427 4.69 -0.35 -9.95
C ILE A 427 6.20 -0.22 -10.21
N ARG A 428 7.00 -0.56 -9.22
CA ARG A 428 8.45 -0.74 -9.34
C ARG A 428 8.77 -2.23 -9.34
N MET A 429 9.58 -2.68 -10.31
CA MET A 429 10.00 -4.08 -10.41
C MET A 429 11.52 -4.18 -10.51
N GLU A 430 12.11 -4.97 -9.61
CA GLU A 430 13.53 -5.32 -9.65
C GLU A 430 13.70 -6.81 -9.39
N ALA A 431 14.64 -7.45 -10.05
CA ALA A 431 14.94 -8.87 -9.89
C ALA A 431 13.68 -9.79 -9.94
N CYS A 432 12.67 -9.40 -10.69
CA CYS A 432 11.46 -10.18 -10.94
C CYS A 432 11.55 -10.96 -12.27
N SER A 433 10.62 -11.88 -12.48
CA SER A 433 10.38 -12.48 -13.79
C SER A 433 9.90 -11.42 -14.78
N PRO A 434 10.00 -11.62 -16.10
CA PRO A 434 9.61 -10.62 -17.11
C PRO A 434 8.09 -10.46 -17.24
N PHE A 435 7.35 -10.82 -16.21
CA PHE A 435 5.90 -10.67 -16.14
C PHE A 435 5.52 -9.79 -14.96
N VAL A 436 4.66 -8.80 -15.20
CA VAL A 436 4.05 -8.01 -14.14
C VAL A 436 2.96 -8.82 -13.43
N ALA A 437 2.27 -9.67 -14.18
CA ALA A 437 1.19 -10.48 -13.67
C ALA A 437 1.08 -11.83 -14.36
N ARG A 438 0.53 -12.80 -13.64
CA ARG A 438 0.04 -14.08 -14.17
C ARG A 438 -1.45 -14.21 -13.89
N HIS A 439 -2.22 -14.51 -14.91
CA HIS A 439 -3.65 -14.75 -14.83
C HIS A 439 -3.92 -16.21 -15.13
N THR A 440 -4.48 -16.94 -14.19
CA THR A 440 -4.88 -18.36 -14.34
C THR A 440 -6.38 -18.53 -14.44
N ALA A 441 -7.15 -17.50 -14.07
CA ALA A 441 -8.60 -17.44 -14.22
C ALA A 441 -9.03 -16.59 -15.42
N GLY A 442 -10.15 -16.93 -16.04
CA GLY A 442 -10.75 -16.17 -17.12
C GLY A 442 -11.40 -14.86 -16.64
N PHE A 443 -11.59 -13.92 -17.56
CA PHE A 443 -12.38 -12.70 -17.33
C PHE A 443 -13.79 -12.92 -17.85
N SER A 444 -14.78 -12.84 -16.96
CA SER A 444 -16.17 -13.12 -17.29
C SER A 444 -16.96 -11.93 -17.84
N ASP A 445 -16.41 -10.70 -17.76
CA ASP A 445 -17.12 -9.50 -18.15
C ASP A 445 -16.23 -8.52 -18.94
N ALA A 446 -16.63 -8.26 -20.17
CA ALA A 446 -15.94 -7.35 -21.10
C ALA A 446 -15.91 -5.88 -20.65
N ARG A 447 -16.74 -5.51 -19.68
CA ARG A 447 -16.88 -4.11 -19.25
C ARG A 447 -15.80 -3.68 -18.26
N TYR A 448 -15.02 -4.63 -17.69
CA TYR A 448 -14.06 -4.34 -16.66
C TYR A 448 -12.62 -4.45 -17.18
N GLU A 449 -11.82 -3.47 -16.82
CA GLU A 449 -10.41 -3.38 -17.20
C GLU A 449 -9.52 -3.77 -16.03
N VAL A 450 -8.43 -4.48 -16.33
CA VAL A 450 -7.31 -4.67 -15.41
C VAL A 450 -6.13 -3.90 -15.99
N ALA A 451 -5.58 -2.95 -15.22
CA ALA A 451 -4.50 -2.08 -15.66
C ALA A 451 -3.28 -2.19 -14.75
N TYR A 452 -2.11 -2.36 -15.36
CA TYR A 452 -0.81 -2.34 -14.68
C TYR A 452 0.04 -1.21 -15.25
N VAL A 453 0.44 -0.26 -14.40
CA VAL A 453 1.23 0.92 -14.79
C VAL A 453 2.51 0.95 -13.97
N GLY A 454 3.64 0.72 -14.61
CA GLY A 454 4.93 0.65 -13.95
C GLY A 454 5.82 1.85 -14.16
N THR A 455 6.85 1.99 -13.34
CA THR A 455 7.87 3.04 -13.43
C THR A 455 9.24 2.47 -13.73
N TYR A 456 9.84 1.79 -12.79
CA TYR A 456 11.20 1.23 -12.91
C TYR A 456 11.16 -0.29 -13.10
N GLY A 457 12.05 -0.81 -13.95
CA GLY A 457 12.12 -2.25 -14.21
C GLY A 457 10.93 -2.85 -14.95
N PHE A 458 9.94 -2.04 -15.31
CA PHE A 458 8.70 -2.48 -15.94
C PHE A 458 8.82 -2.65 -17.46
N LEU A 459 9.89 -2.17 -18.05
CA LEU A 459 10.12 -2.24 -19.49
C LEU A 459 10.21 -3.68 -19.98
N GLY A 460 9.43 -4.02 -20.99
CA GLY A 460 9.37 -5.37 -21.56
C GLY A 460 8.61 -6.38 -20.70
N CYS A 461 7.99 -5.95 -19.59
CA CYS A 461 7.12 -6.82 -18.80
C CYS A 461 5.80 -7.09 -19.53
N ALA A 462 5.32 -8.30 -19.43
CA ALA A 462 4.07 -8.77 -20.03
C ALA A 462 3.12 -9.32 -18.98
N VAL A 463 1.91 -9.67 -19.39
CA VAL A 463 0.98 -10.48 -18.61
C VAL A 463 1.00 -11.90 -19.14
N ASP A 464 1.17 -12.86 -18.24
CA ASP A 464 1.16 -14.28 -18.53
C ASP A 464 -0.26 -14.83 -18.32
N TYR A 465 -0.89 -15.32 -19.38
CA TYR A 465 -2.26 -15.88 -19.34
C TYR A 465 -2.24 -17.40 -19.38
N GLN A 466 -1.92 -18.04 -18.30
CA GLN A 466 -1.85 -19.49 -18.20
C GLN A 466 -3.26 -20.12 -18.14
N GLY A 467 -3.74 -20.62 -19.28
CA GLY A 467 -5.01 -21.35 -19.34
C GLY A 467 -6.26 -20.49 -19.12
N ALA A 468 -6.11 -19.17 -19.03
CA ALA A 468 -7.22 -18.27 -18.87
C ALA A 468 -7.97 -18.10 -20.21
N THR A 469 -9.22 -18.54 -20.24
CA THR A 469 -10.14 -18.17 -21.33
C THR A 469 -10.60 -16.73 -21.13
N ARG A 470 -10.44 -15.92 -22.13
CA ARG A 470 -10.77 -14.52 -22.10
C ARG A 470 -12.11 -14.26 -22.79
N ALA A 471 -13.17 -14.17 -22.03
CA ALA A 471 -14.43 -13.64 -22.53
C ALA A 471 -14.49 -12.12 -22.25
N GLY A 472 -13.88 -11.35 -23.12
CA GLY A 472 -14.20 -9.93 -23.28
C GLY A 472 -13.52 -8.89 -22.37
N GLY A 473 -12.70 -9.20 -21.40
CA GLY A 473 -12.01 -8.19 -20.59
C GLY A 473 -10.73 -7.64 -21.24
N THR A 474 -10.40 -6.34 -21.05
CA THR A 474 -9.16 -5.75 -21.55
C THR A 474 -8.13 -5.67 -20.43
N VAL A 475 -7.01 -6.37 -20.58
CA VAL A 475 -5.81 -6.13 -19.78
C VAL A 475 -4.91 -5.19 -20.54
N VAL A 476 -4.58 -4.08 -19.94
CA VAL A 476 -3.70 -3.07 -20.50
C VAL A 476 -2.43 -3.03 -19.66
N PRO A 477 -1.38 -3.78 -20.03
CA PRO A 477 -0.08 -3.52 -19.46
C PRO A 477 0.43 -2.20 -20.04
N MET A 478 0.53 -1.19 -19.20
CA MET A 478 1.08 0.10 -19.54
C MET A 478 2.40 0.29 -18.84
N HIS A 479 3.45 0.63 -19.60
CA HIS A 479 4.74 0.89 -19.00
C HIS A 479 5.37 2.14 -19.60
N GLN A 480 6.21 2.77 -18.82
CA GLN A 480 7.06 3.86 -19.25
C GLN A 480 8.41 3.32 -19.68
N ALA A 481 8.94 3.79 -20.79
CA ALA A 481 10.30 3.49 -21.16
C ALA A 481 11.26 3.94 -20.04
N ALA A 482 12.08 3.03 -19.55
CA ALA A 482 13.00 3.27 -18.44
C ALA A 482 14.19 4.14 -18.83
N ALA A 483 14.01 5.11 -19.70
CA ALA A 483 15.14 5.89 -20.25
C ALA A 483 15.50 7.12 -19.43
N SER A 484 14.85 7.41 -18.33
CA SER A 484 15.37 8.46 -17.44
C SER A 484 14.71 8.43 -16.06
N ILE A 485 15.55 8.27 -15.09
CA ILE A 485 15.36 8.61 -13.70
C ILE A 485 14.71 10.00 -13.61
N GLY A 486 13.50 10.09 -13.06
CA GLY A 486 12.92 11.35 -12.60
C GLY A 486 11.94 12.06 -13.52
N SER A 487 11.27 11.40 -14.44
CA SER A 487 10.28 12.07 -15.29
C SER A 487 8.84 11.85 -14.85
N PRO A 488 8.05 12.91 -14.53
CA PRO A 488 6.65 12.81 -14.12
C PRO A 488 5.66 12.51 -15.27
N ARG A 489 6.11 11.80 -16.30
CA ARG A 489 5.37 11.58 -17.56
C ARG A 489 4.42 10.39 -17.58
N LEU A 490 4.25 9.70 -16.46
CA LEU A 490 3.47 8.44 -16.38
C LEU A 490 2.00 8.59 -16.79
N VAL A 491 1.35 9.63 -16.34
CA VAL A 491 -0.10 9.82 -16.61
C VAL A 491 -0.33 10.15 -18.07
N ALA A 492 0.50 11.01 -18.64
CA ALA A 492 0.41 11.37 -20.05
C ALA A 492 0.77 10.21 -20.98
N ALA A 493 1.76 9.38 -20.63
CA ALA A 493 2.10 8.18 -21.38
C ALA A 493 0.98 7.13 -21.31
N ALA A 494 0.34 6.98 -20.15
CA ALA A 494 -0.80 6.09 -19.98
C ALA A 494 -2.00 6.53 -20.83
N GLU A 495 -2.28 7.81 -20.88
CA GLU A 495 -3.33 8.37 -21.74
C GLU A 495 -2.99 8.25 -23.23
N SER A 496 -1.73 8.46 -23.60
CA SER A 496 -1.26 8.27 -24.96
C SER A 496 -1.32 6.80 -25.39
N LEU A 497 -0.94 5.89 -24.52
CA LEU A 497 -1.08 4.46 -24.74
C LEU A 497 -2.54 4.05 -24.88
N ARG A 498 -3.45 4.62 -24.09
CA ARG A 498 -4.89 4.41 -24.26
C ARG A 498 -5.41 4.91 -25.61
N ALA A 499 -4.86 5.97 -26.14
CA ALA A 499 -5.29 6.54 -27.42
C ALA A 499 -4.88 5.67 -28.63
N ILE A 500 -3.76 4.93 -28.54
CA ILE A 500 -3.33 3.95 -29.54
C ILE A 500 -3.78 2.55 -29.16
N ALA A 501 -3.81 2.26 -27.87
CA ALA A 501 -4.36 1.02 -27.33
C ALA A 501 -5.85 0.99 -27.63
N PHE A 502 -6.15 0.91 -28.88
CA PHE A 502 -7.48 0.59 -29.26
C PHE A 502 -7.99 -0.56 -28.43
N ARG A 503 -9.19 -0.46 -27.93
CA ARG A 503 -10.07 -1.55 -27.55
C ARG A 503 -10.30 -2.50 -28.72
N GLN A 504 -9.27 -2.80 -29.48
CA GLN A 504 -9.31 -3.72 -30.59
C GLN A 504 -8.80 -5.06 -30.13
N SER A 505 -9.66 -5.74 -29.39
CA SER A 505 -9.69 -7.17 -29.56
C SER A 505 -10.16 -7.44 -31.01
N ILE A 506 -9.43 -8.22 -31.74
CA ILE A 506 -9.93 -8.84 -32.97
C ILE A 506 -10.88 -9.95 -32.48
N SER A 507 -12.05 -9.60 -31.97
CA SER A 507 -13.11 -10.57 -31.77
C SER A 507 -14.03 -10.46 -32.97
N VAL A 508 -14.11 -11.52 -33.70
CA VAL A 508 -14.92 -11.65 -34.92
C VAL A 508 -16.42 -11.51 -34.64
N GLY A 509 -16.85 -11.60 -33.35
CA GLY A 509 -18.26 -11.51 -32.96
C GLY A 509 -18.84 -10.12 -32.89
N ASP A 510 -18.03 -9.07 -32.69
CA ASP A 510 -18.53 -7.73 -32.37
C ASP A 510 -18.50 -6.74 -33.54
N GLY A 511 -18.19 -7.20 -34.76
CA GLY A 511 -18.16 -6.34 -35.95
C GLY A 511 -17.10 -5.23 -35.90
N ILE A 512 -16.17 -5.25 -34.95
CA ILE A 512 -15.12 -4.26 -34.80
C ILE A 512 -13.91 -4.66 -35.63
N GLY A 513 -13.77 -3.97 -36.61
CA GLY A 513 -12.92 -3.49 -37.56
C GLY A 513 -11.54 -4.04 -37.69
N PHE A 514 -11.36 -5.16 -38.40
CA PHE A 514 -10.18 -5.41 -39.23
C PHE A 514 -9.90 -4.28 -40.25
N ASP A 515 -10.80 -3.35 -40.40
CA ASP A 515 -10.65 -2.16 -41.26
C ASP A 515 -9.59 -1.18 -40.72
N GLN A 516 -9.13 -1.37 -39.51
CA GLN A 516 -8.04 -0.58 -38.92
C GLN A 516 -6.67 -1.25 -39.04
N LEU A 517 -6.63 -2.48 -39.51
CA LEU A 517 -5.40 -3.20 -39.77
C LEU A 517 -5.11 -3.27 -41.26
N ALA A 518 -3.88 -3.01 -41.61
CA ALA A 518 -3.41 -3.23 -42.96
C ALA A 518 -2.98 -4.68 -43.12
N VAL A 519 -3.27 -5.25 -44.26
CA VAL A 519 -2.69 -6.51 -44.71
C VAL A 519 -1.39 -6.21 -45.41
N LEU A 520 -0.33 -6.86 -44.96
CA LEU A 520 0.96 -6.82 -45.63
C LEU A 520 1.12 -8.08 -46.48
N SER A 521 1.32 -7.89 -47.76
CA SER A 521 1.63 -8.97 -48.66
C SER A 521 3.05 -9.49 -48.41
N GLY A 522 3.18 -10.74 -48.06
CA GLY A 522 4.47 -11.38 -47.85
C GLY A 522 5.05 -11.88 -49.15
N ASN A 523 6.11 -11.37 -49.60
CA ASN A 523 6.89 -11.75 -50.74
C ASN A 523 6.51 -11.10 -52.09
N PRO A 524 6.64 -9.83 -52.21
CA PRO A 524 6.69 -9.21 -53.56
C PRO A 524 7.96 -9.72 -54.24
N SER A 525 7.85 -10.14 -55.48
CA SER A 525 8.96 -10.59 -56.33
C SER A 525 9.89 -9.43 -56.74
N GLY A 526 9.88 -8.27 -56.06
CA GLY A 526 10.73 -7.12 -56.20
C GLY A 526 10.55 -6.15 -55.04
N PRO A 527 11.45 -5.17 -54.83
CA PRO A 527 11.31 -4.21 -53.77
C PRO A 527 10.02 -3.42 -54.00
N PRO A 528 9.07 -3.46 -53.09
CA PRO A 528 7.94 -2.56 -53.15
C PRO A 528 8.47 -1.17 -52.85
N SER A 529 8.08 -0.26 -53.66
CA SER A 529 8.64 1.07 -53.61
C SER A 529 7.94 2.02 -52.63
N THR A 530 6.74 1.70 -52.19
CA THR A 530 5.93 2.64 -51.42
C THR A 530 5.03 1.95 -50.38
N LEU A 531 4.64 2.70 -49.34
CA LEU A 531 3.69 2.27 -48.31
C LEU A 531 2.40 1.69 -48.91
N ASN A 532 1.87 2.31 -49.99
CA ASN A 532 0.67 1.85 -50.68
C ASN A 532 0.85 0.56 -51.47
N GLY A 533 2.08 0.20 -51.84
CA GLY A 533 2.38 -1.06 -52.50
C GLY A 533 2.32 -2.27 -51.57
N PHE A 534 2.47 -2.04 -50.24
CA PHE A 534 2.50 -3.10 -49.24
C PHE A 534 1.26 -3.24 -48.42
N CYS A 535 0.65 -2.12 -48.07
CA CYS A 535 -0.44 -2.06 -47.12
C CYS A 535 -1.75 -1.88 -47.87
N PHE A 536 -2.62 -2.82 -47.77
CA PHE A 536 -3.95 -2.73 -48.39
C PHE A 536 -5.03 -3.38 -47.50
N PRO A 537 -6.26 -2.91 -47.52
CA PRO A 537 -7.38 -3.55 -46.86
C PRO A 537 -7.72 -4.85 -47.59
N GLY A 538 -7.79 -5.95 -46.90
CA GLY A 538 -8.03 -7.24 -47.58
C GLY A 538 -8.33 -8.37 -46.63
N LEU A 539 -9.35 -8.22 -45.81
CA LEU A 539 -9.75 -9.27 -44.85
C LEU A 539 -10.19 -10.58 -45.47
N ASN A 540 -10.71 -10.55 -46.69
CA ASN A 540 -11.04 -11.75 -47.47
C ASN A 540 -9.84 -12.64 -47.81
N LEU A 541 -8.63 -12.15 -47.47
CA LEU A 541 -7.39 -12.92 -47.64
C LEU A 541 -7.02 -13.78 -46.43
N PHE A 542 -7.81 -13.73 -45.36
CA PHE A 542 -7.62 -14.51 -44.15
C PHE A 542 -8.82 -15.40 -43.88
N THR A 543 -8.59 -16.49 -43.21
CA THR A 543 -9.67 -17.34 -42.70
C THR A 543 -10.14 -16.80 -41.38
N LEU A 544 -11.37 -16.32 -41.33
CA LEU A 544 -12.03 -15.81 -40.13
C LEU A 544 -12.78 -16.94 -39.46
N ASN A 545 -12.46 -17.25 -38.23
CA ASN A 545 -13.19 -18.19 -37.38
C ASN A 545 -14.06 -17.40 -36.39
N ALA A 546 -14.88 -18.07 -35.59
CA ALA A 546 -15.78 -17.38 -34.65
C ALA A 546 -15.03 -16.44 -33.68
N ASP A 547 -13.86 -16.87 -33.16
CA ASP A 547 -13.13 -16.15 -32.11
C ASP A 547 -11.70 -15.78 -32.50
N ASP A 548 -11.26 -16.12 -33.72
CA ASP A 548 -9.88 -15.88 -34.15
C ASP A 548 -9.70 -15.75 -35.66
N VAL A 549 -8.48 -15.38 -36.05
CA VAL A 549 -8.08 -15.25 -37.45
C VAL A 549 -6.88 -16.11 -37.71
N THR A 550 -6.98 -16.97 -38.72
CA THR A 550 -5.81 -17.73 -39.21
C THR A 550 -4.96 -16.85 -40.12
N ILE A 551 -3.69 -16.63 -39.74
CA ILE A 551 -2.73 -15.83 -40.49
C ILE A 551 -1.81 -16.73 -41.32
N PRO A 552 -1.87 -16.69 -42.65
CA PRO A 552 -0.93 -17.41 -43.48
C PRO A 552 0.51 -16.95 -43.31
N THR A 553 1.46 -17.84 -43.50
CA THR A 553 2.91 -17.48 -43.41
C THR A 553 3.37 -16.45 -44.42
N SER A 554 2.61 -16.29 -45.51
CA SER A 554 2.91 -15.33 -46.57
C SER A 554 2.35 -13.93 -46.36
N ARG A 555 1.65 -13.68 -45.20
CA ARG A 555 0.97 -12.42 -44.94
C ARG A 555 1.13 -11.99 -43.50
N ALA A 556 0.97 -10.70 -43.26
CA ALA A 556 0.94 -10.13 -41.91
C ALA A 556 -0.26 -9.20 -41.73
N LEU A 557 -0.69 -9.05 -40.49
CA LEU A 557 -1.63 -8.01 -40.07
C LEU A 557 -0.88 -6.97 -39.26
N ALA A 558 -1.02 -5.69 -39.59
CA ALA A 558 -0.29 -4.63 -38.94
C ALA A 558 -1.11 -3.35 -38.77
N PHE A 559 -0.79 -2.59 -37.73
CA PHE A 559 -1.15 -1.18 -37.64
C PHE A 559 -0.19 -0.35 -38.48
N VAL A 560 -0.71 0.58 -39.23
CA VAL A 560 0.09 1.57 -39.95
C VAL A 560 0.04 2.87 -39.15
N VAL A 561 1.19 3.40 -38.77
CA VAL A 561 1.31 4.57 -37.92
C VAL A 561 2.17 5.65 -38.56
N ASP A 562 1.80 6.92 -38.34
CA ASP A 562 2.69 8.04 -38.52
C ASP A 562 3.61 8.12 -37.33
N CYS A 563 4.87 7.76 -37.52
CA CYS A 563 5.87 7.70 -36.46
C CYS A 563 6.85 8.86 -36.51
N SER A 564 6.53 9.95 -37.19
CA SER A 564 7.38 11.14 -37.31
C SER A 564 7.76 11.71 -35.94
N GLN A 565 6.84 11.67 -34.97
CA GLN A 565 7.01 12.19 -33.61
C GLN A 565 7.32 11.11 -32.56
N CYS A 566 7.29 9.82 -32.92
CA CYS A 566 7.49 8.73 -32.01
C CYS A 566 8.19 7.57 -32.70
N LYS A 567 9.29 7.11 -32.15
CA LYS A 567 10.08 5.98 -32.68
C LYS A 567 9.94 4.73 -31.84
N GLU A 568 9.25 4.78 -30.75
CA GLU A 568 9.11 3.66 -29.83
C GLU A 568 7.67 3.21 -29.70
N PHE A 569 7.47 1.93 -29.97
CA PHE A 569 6.17 1.29 -29.92
C PHE A 569 6.27 -0.03 -29.14
N PHE A 570 5.12 -0.48 -28.66
CA PHE A 570 5.00 -1.75 -28.00
C PHE A 570 3.82 -2.50 -28.59
N ILE A 571 4.07 -3.73 -28.99
CA ILE A 571 3.07 -4.60 -29.60
C ILE A 571 2.76 -5.77 -28.70
N ALA A 572 1.49 -6.09 -28.54
CA ALA A 572 1.00 -7.28 -27.88
C ALA A 572 0.06 -8.04 -28.80
N ALA A 573 0.19 -9.34 -28.83
CA ALA A 573 -0.68 -10.23 -29.59
C ALA A 573 -1.13 -11.42 -28.74
N GLU A 574 -2.38 -11.83 -28.93
CA GLU A 574 -2.94 -13.06 -28.39
C GLU A 574 -3.11 -14.06 -29.54
N GLY A 575 -2.63 -15.27 -29.34
CA GLY A 575 -2.75 -16.31 -30.36
C GLY A 575 -1.65 -17.35 -30.25
N SER A 576 -1.43 -18.08 -31.32
CA SER A 576 -0.38 -19.08 -31.40
C SER A 576 0.32 -19.06 -32.76
N GLY A 577 1.59 -19.41 -32.79
CA GLY A 577 2.40 -19.40 -34.02
C GLY A 577 2.61 -18.00 -34.63
N LEU A 578 2.63 -16.97 -33.82
CA LEU A 578 2.75 -15.57 -34.27
C LEU A 578 4.17 -15.04 -34.05
N ARG A 579 4.67 -14.28 -35.00
CA ARG A 579 5.90 -13.51 -34.91
C ARG A 579 5.61 -12.02 -34.97
N PRO A 580 6.23 -11.18 -34.15
CA PRO A 580 6.15 -9.74 -34.30
C PRO A 580 6.88 -9.33 -35.57
N MET A 581 6.30 -8.36 -36.27
CA MET A 581 6.91 -7.81 -37.46
C MET A 581 6.74 -6.29 -37.50
N ALA A 582 7.66 -5.62 -38.19
CA ALA A 582 7.54 -4.21 -38.50
C ALA A 582 8.21 -3.90 -39.84
N MET A 583 7.72 -2.85 -40.48
CA MET A 583 8.24 -2.29 -41.72
C MET A 583 8.26 -0.77 -41.59
N GLN A 584 9.33 -0.15 -42.05
CA GLN A 584 9.57 1.29 -41.90
C GLN A 584 9.59 1.99 -43.28
N PHE A 585 9.09 3.21 -43.30
CA PHE A 585 9.02 4.02 -44.48
C PHE A 585 9.50 5.47 -44.18
N ASP A 586 10.16 6.10 -45.13
CA ASP A 586 10.56 7.49 -45.06
C ASP A 586 9.38 8.47 -45.31
N GLY A 587 9.67 9.77 -45.35
CA GLY A 587 8.70 10.82 -45.59
C GLY A 587 8.09 10.80 -47.00
N SER A 588 8.71 10.11 -47.94
CA SER A 588 8.21 9.87 -49.31
C SER A 588 7.42 8.56 -49.42
N GLU A 589 7.15 7.92 -48.26
CA GLU A 589 6.51 6.60 -48.19
C GLU A 589 7.33 5.46 -48.83
N THR A 590 8.63 5.67 -49.03
CA THR A 590 9.54 4.66 -49.57
C THR A 590 10.07 3.80 -48.41
N VAL A 591 10.17 2.50 -48.67
CA VAL A 591 10.67 1.52 -47.67
C VAL A 591 12.11 1.82 -47.30
N LEU A 592 12.35 1.91 -45.98
CA LEU A 592 13.70 1.93 -45.41
C LEU A 592 14.27 0.50 -45.42
N GLY A 593 15.36 0.29 -46.15
CA GLY A 593 15.98 -1.01 -46.35
C GLY A 593 16.87 -1.45 -45.18
N SER A 594 17.69 -2.46 -45.43
CA SER A 594 18.57 -3.11 -44.46
C SER A 594 19.65 -2.20 -43.80
N GLY A 595 19.89 -1.02 -44.37
CA GLY A 595 20.75 0.02 -43.75
C GLY A 595 20.14 0.79 -42.61
N SER A 596 18.85 0.62 -42.33
CA SER A 596 18.08 1.33 -41.29
C SER A 596 17.47 0.34 -40.31
N PRO A 597 18.25 -0.28 -39.41
CA PRO A 597 17.79 -1.33 -38.50
C PRO A 597 16.76 -0.84 -37.51
N LEU A 598 15.82 -1.72 -37.15
CA LEU A 598 14.95 -1.55 -36.01
C LEU A 598 15.20 -2.65 -34.96
N LEU A 599 14.83 -2.41 -33.71
CA LEU A 599 15.11 -3.29 -32.60
C LEU A 599 13.84 -3.77 -31.92
N PHE A 600 13.80 -5.05 -31.54
CA PHE A 600 12.78 -5.64 -30.68
C PHE A 600 13.36 -5.93 -29.28
N SER A 601 12.66 -5.60 -28.19
CA SER A 601 13.21 -5.52 -26.83
C SER A 601 13.73 -6.79 -26.20
N ASN A 602 13.31 -7.95 -26.65
CA ASN A 602 13.73 -9.22 -26.05
C ASN A 602 14.59 -10.06 -26.98
N MET A 603 15.07 -9.44 -28.02
CA MET A 603 15.86 -10.13 -29.03
C MET A 603 17.09 -9.34 -29.32
N ASN A 604 18.24 -9.94 -29.05
CA ASN A 604 19.54 -9.39 -29.46
C ASN A 604 19.71 -9.40 -30.98
N SER A 605 18.64 -9.46 -31.74
CA SER A 605 18.74 -9.61 -33.15
C SER A 605 17.64 -8.87 -33.85
N VAL A 606 18.15 -8.21 -34.65
CA VAL A 606 17.66 -7.63 -35.83
C VAL A 606 17.31 -8.74 -36.78
N MET A 607 16.09 -8.75 -37.23
CA MET A 607 15.71 -9.38 -38.50
C MET A 607 16.36 -10.65 -38.95
N GLN A 608 15.57 -11.63 -39.13
CA GLN A 608 15.91 -12.75 -40.00
C GLN A 608 14.79 -12.98 -41.02
N GLY A 609 15.18 -13.13 -42.23
CA GLY A 609 14.26 -13.54 -43.28
C GLY A 609 14.25 -12.60 -44.49
N ALA A 610 14.33 -13.15 -45.64
CA ALA A 610 14.06 -12.42 -46.86
C ALA A 610 12.54 -12.26 -47.06
N PRO A 611 12.11 -11.12 -47.55
CA PRO A 611 12.91 -10.06 -48.13
C PRO A 611 13.37 -9.02 -47.10
N SER A 612 14.44 -8.33 -47.41
CA SER A 612 15.15 -7.33 -46.60
C SER A 612 14.36 -6.09 -46.20
N TYR A 613 13.08 -6.06 -46.39
CA TYR A 613 12.23 -4.87 -46.22
C TYR A 613 11.30 -4.95 -45.03
N TRP A 614 10.98 -6.13 -44.54
CA TRP A 614 10.27 -6.28 -43.30
C TRP A 614 11.11 -6.99 -42.25
N TRP A 615 10.83 -6.63 -41.02
CA TRP A 615 11.62 -6.99 -39.88
C TRP A 615 10.81 -7.90 -39.00
N GLU A 616 11.34 -9.09 -38.75
CA GLU A 616 10.70 -10.09 -37.89
C GLU A 616 11.53 -10.32 -36.63
N GLY A 617 10.84 -10.55 -35.54
CA GLY A 617 11.46 -11.11 -34.36
C GLY A 617 11.96 -12.54 -34.59
N ASN A 618 13.08 -12.86 -33.97
CA ASN A 618 13.78 -14.16 -34.15
C ASN A 618 13.05 -15.38 -33.68
N ALA A 619 12.02 -15.22 -32.84
CA ALA A 619 11.31 -16.34 -32.27
C ALA A 619 9.80 -16.10 -32.34
N ASP A 620 9.05 -17.18 -32.40
CA ASP A 620 7.62 -17.14 -32.24
C ASP A 620 7.27 -16.51 -30.88
N LEU A 621 6.24 -15.69 -30.85
CA LEU A 621 5.76 -15.10 -29.61
C LEU A 621 5.42 -16.18 -28.59
N ASP A 622 4.98 -17.36 -29.03
CA ASP A 622 4.71 -18.52 -28.21
C ASP A 622 5.98 -19.20 -27.68
N ALA A 623 7.03 -19.31 -28.51
CA ALA A 623 8.27 -19.99 -28.17
C ALA A 623 9.08 -19.27 -27.10
N LEU A 624 8.88 -17.95 -26.98
CA LEU A 624 9.57 -17.16 -25.97
C LEU A 624 9.12 -17.47 -24.53
N ILE A 625 8.06 -18.30 -24.33
CA ILE A 625 7.45 -18.58 -23.04
C ILE A 625 7.15 -20.06 -22.80
N GLY A 626 7.80 -20.93 -23.52
CA GLY A 626 7.65 -22.36 -23.27
C GLY A 626 6.30 -22.95 -23.71
N GLY A 627 5.76 -22.48 -24.83
CA GLY A 627 4.56 -23.05 -25.45
C GLY A 627 3.24 -22.54 -24.91
N LEU A 628 3.25 -21.46 -24.15
CA LEU A 628 2.02 -20.81 -23.70
C LEU A 628 1.59 -19.72 -24.67
N ALA A 629 0.32 -19.73 -25.05
CA ALA A 629 -0.29 -18.67 -25.86
C ALA A 629 -0.27 -17.33 -25.09
N LEU A 630 0.39 -16.28 -25.59
CA LEU A 630 0.73 -15.16 -24.74
C LEU A 630 0.53 -13.81 -25.34
N ASN A 631 0.10 -12.94 -24.42
CA ASN A 631 0.18 -11.50 -24.53
C ASN A 631 1.53 -11.01 -24.07
N ARG A 632 2.53 -11.03 -24.94
CA ARG A 632 3.79 -10.35 -24.66
C ARG A 632 3.77 -8.96 -25.25
N LEU A 633 4.19 -8.02 -24.43
CA LEU A 633 4.48 -6.69 -24.88
C LEU A 633 5.89 -6.68 -25.48
N GLN A 634 5.99 -6.54 -26.77
CA GLN A 634 7.25 -6.44 -27.51
C GLN A 634 7.52 -4.96 -27.80
N ARG A 635 8.68 -4.48 -27.39
CA ARG A 635 9.16 -3.14 -27.74
C ARG A 635 9.71 -3.17 -29.16
N VAL A 636 9.30 -2.20 -29.95
CA VAL A 636 9.77 -1.97 -31.33
C VAL A 636 10.34 -0.56 -31.35
N THR A 637 11.63 -0.44 -31.58
CA THR A 637 12.31 0.86 -31.77
C THR A 637 12.63 1.06 -33.22
N LEU A 638 12.02 2.07 -33.81
CA LEU A 638 12.16 2.42 -35.24
C LEU A 638 13.43 3.25 -35.48
N HIS A 639 13.91 3.23 -36.71
CA HIS A 639 15.00 4.07 -37.16
C HIS A 639 14.62 5.56 -37.09
N ALA A 640 15.61 6.42 -36.92
CA ALA A 640 15.39 7.87 -36.80
C ALA A 640 14.69 8.46 -38.04
N ASP A 641 15.01 7.95 -39.21
CA ASP A 641 14.48 8.41 -40.49
C ASP A 641 13.07 7.89 -40.82
N ALA A 642 12.55 6.93 -40.04
CA ALA A 642 11.20 6.42 -40.26
C ALA A 642 10.16 7.51 -40.01
N GLN A 643 9.31 7.79 -41.01
CA GLN A 643 8.18 8.68 -40.87
C GLN A 643 6.87 7.91 -40.73
N TYR A 644 6.81 6.75 -41.35
CA TYR A 644 5.70 5.83 -41.23
C TYR A 644 6.20 4.44 -40.90
N ALA A 645 5.37 3.63 -40.22
CA ALA A 645 5.68 2.24 -39.94
C ALA A 645 4.41 1.38 -39.95
N ALA A 646 4.57 0.17 -40.45
CA ALA A 646 3.60 -0.89 -40.29
C ALA A 646 4.12 -1.83 -39.20
N ILE A 647 3.39 -1.95 -38.09
CA ILE A 647 3.79 -2.74 -36.92
C ILE A 647 2.70 -3.75 -36.61
N GLY A 648 3.05 -5.03 -36.59
CA GLY A 648 2.04 -6.07 -36.46
C GLY A 648 2.60 -7.45 -36.20
N VAL A 649 1.89 -8.46 -36.70
CA VAL A 649 2.24 -9.87 -36.57
C VAL A 649 2.07 -10.60 -37.90
N ARG A 650 2.90 -11.63 -38.09
CA ARG A 650 2.73 -12.63 -39.15
C ARG A 650 2.66 -14.04 -38.57
N GLY A 651 2.14 -14.95 -39.37
CA GLY A 651 2.16 -16.35 -39.03
C GLY A 651 3.56 -16.96 -39.21
N SER A 652 4.06 -17.68 -38.22
CA SER A 652 5.29 -18.47 -38.30
C SER A 652 5.07 -19.89 -38.83
N SER A 653 3.82 -20.35 -38.83
CA SER A 653 3.39 -21.64 -39.30
C SER A 653 2.05 -21.55 -40.04
N ALA A 654 1.69 -22.58 -40.80
CA ALA A 654 0.40 -22.63 -41.50
C ALA A 654 -0.82 -22.62 -40.57
N ALA A 655 -0.64 -22.92 -39.29
CA ALA A 655 -1.68 -22.94 -38.25
C ALA A 655 -1.61 -21.74 -37.29
N ALA A 656 -0.97 -20.64 -37.70
CA ALA A 656 -0.89 -19.44 -36.88
C ALA A 656 -2.26 -18.81 -36.68
N VAL A 657 -2.61 -18.55 -35.45
CA VAL A 657 -3.91 -18.01 -35.03
C VAL A 657 -3.75 -16.73 -34.27
N LEU A 658 -4.49 -15.69 -34.60
CA LEU A 658 -4.52 -14.41 -33.92
C LEU A 658 -5.90 -14.16 -33.32
N ARG A 659 -5.96 -13.90 -32.02
CA ARG A 659 -7.19 -13.54 -31.28
C ARG A 659 -7.27 -12.06 -30.96
N ALA A 660 -6.15 -11.44 -30.65
CA ALA A 660 -6.08 -10.00 -30.41
C ALA A 660 -4.72 -9.43 -30.82
N LEU A 661 -4.71 -8.21 -31.30
CA LEU A 661 -3.51 -7.44 -31.62
C LEU A 661 -3.65 -6.02 -31.05
N ARG A 662 -2.65 -5.57 -30.30
CA ARG A 662 -2.65 -4.25 -29.67
C ARG A 662 -1.32 -3.56 -29.92
N LEU A 663 -1.39 -2.26 -30.15
CA LEU A 663 -0.23 -1.39 -30.32
C LEU A 663 -0.26 -0.27 -29.29
N TYR A 664 0.88 -0.02 -28.64
CA TYR A 664 1.05 1.00 -27.63
C TYR A 664 2.25 1.88 -27.96
N THR A 665 2.29 3.08 -27.38
CA THR A 665 3.46 3.97 -27.42
C THR A 665 3.65 4.68 -26.08
N SER A 666 4.89 5.04 -25.79
CA SER A 666 5.27 5.88 -24.65
C SER A 666 5.25 7.39 -24.96
N ALA A 667 4.94 7.79 -26.19
CA ALA A 667 4.93 9.20 -26.60
C ALA A 667 3.80 10.00 -25.91
N LEU A 668 4.10 11.27 -25.62
CA LEU A 668 3.13 12.22 -25.05
C LEU A 668 1.92 12.47 -25.97
N HIS A 669 2.15 12.38 -27.28
CA HIS A 669 1.11 12.51 -28.29
C HIS A 669 0.96 11.17 -28.99
N ALA A 670 -0.25 10.66 -29.01
CA ALA A 670 -0.57 9.45 -29.74
C ALA A 670 -0.18 9.62 -31.21
N PRO A 671 0.67 8.76 -31.75
CA PRO A 671 0.95 8.80 -33.19
C PRO A 671 -0.32 8.53 -33.94
N ARG A 672 -0.45 9.15 -35.05
CA ARG A 672 -1.61 9.04 -35.91
C ARG A 672 -1.62 7.66 -36.57
N LEU A 673 -2.68 6.91 -36.35
CA LEU A 673 -2.93 5.72 -37.16
C LEU A 673 -3.34 6.11 -38.57
N LEU A 674 -2.71 5.45 -39.52
CA LEU A 674 -3.05 5.59 -40.93
C LEU A 674 -3.86 4.34 -41.29
N PHE A 675 -5.04 4.56 -41.83
CA PHE A 675 -5.92 3.48 -42.26
C PHE A 675 -6.06 3.48 -43.79
N GLY A 676 -5.77 2.38 -44.45
CA GLY A 676 -6.11 2.09 -45.83
C GLY A 676 -5.44 2.84 -46.98
N GLY A 677 -4.18 2.72 -47.20
CA GLY A 677 -3.55 2.91 -48.52
C GLY A 677 -3.40 4.31 -49.12
N SER A 678 -3.73 5.38 -48.41
CA SER A 678 -3.42 6.76 -48.84
C SER A 678 -3.31 7.69 -47.65
N ARG A 679 -2.74 8.89 -47.82
CA ARG A 679 -2.72 9.95 -46.78
C ARG A 679 -4.08 10.27 -46.15
N ALA A 680 -5.16 9.72 -46.71
CA ALA A 680 -6.51 9.81 -46.16
C ALA A 680 -6.79 8.80 -45.01
N TRP A 681 -5.92 7.83 -44.81
CA TRP A 681 -6.04 6.85 -43.73
C TRP A 681 -5.73 7.47 -42.36
N GLY A 682 -6.62 7.39 -41.46
CA GLY A 682 -6.48 7.97 -40.13
C GLY A 682 -7.34 9.17 -39.86
N LYS A 683 -8.09 9.64 -40.85
CA LYS A 683 -9.16 10.57 -40.58
C LYS A 683 -10.36 9.80 -40.05
N ARG A 684 -10.82 10.14 -38.86
CA ARG A 684 -12.17 9.80 -38.42
C ARG A 684 -13.24 10.44 -39.29
N GLU A 685 -12.79 11.22 -40.22
CA GLU A 685 -13.61 12.01 -41.13
C GLU A 685 -13.22 11.71 -42.57
N TYR A 686 -14.17 11.28 -43.33
CA TYR A 686 -14.07 11.11 -44.79
C TYR A 686 -14.73 12.32 -45.42
N THR A 687 -14.02 13.02 -46.25
CA THR A 687 -14.57 14.16 -46.98
C THR A 687 -14.48 13.81 -48.47
N VAL A 688 -15.60 13.83 -49.12
CA VAL A 688 -15.66 13.86 -50.58
C VAL A 688 -16.02 15.28 -50.94
N THR A 689 -15.14 15.93 -51.68
CA THR A 689 -15.36 17.26 -52.27
C THR A 689 -15.61 17.10 -53.76
N ASP A 690 -16.32 18.02 -54.34
CA ASP A 690 -16.50 18.16 -55.80
C ASP A 690 -17.39 17.11 -56.48
N VAL A 691 -18.39 16.60 -55.75
CA VAL A 691 -19.44 15.83 -56.39
C VAL A 691 -20.41 16.80 -57.07
N ALA A 692 -20.31 16.90 -58.38
CA ALA A 692 -21.23 17.69 -59.14
C ALA A 692 -22.65 17.13 -59.05
N TRP A 693 -23.61 17.94 -58.66
CA TRP A 693 -25.01 17.56 -58.59
C TRP A 693 -25.89 18.69 -59.15
N THR A 694 -26.65 18.38 -60.19
CA THR A 694 -27.65 19.30 -60.71
C THR A 694 -28.99 18.94 -60.09
N LEU A 695 -29.47 19.79 -59.19
CA LEU A 695 -30.76 19.57 -58.55
C LEU A 695 -31.89 19.95 -59.47
N PRO A 696 -32.89 19.10 -59.70
CA PRO A 696 -34.10 19.45 -60.45
C PRO A 696 -34.91 20.49 -59.69
N ALA A 697 -35.83 21.10 -60.35
CA ALA A 697 -36.83 21.93 -59.67
C ALA A 697 -37.64 21.05 -58.72
N LEU A 698 -37.69 21.49 -57.45
CA LEU A 698 -38.40 20.75 -56.36
C LEU A 698 -39.65 21.55 -56.00
N ALA A 699 -40.83 20.93 -56.15
CA ALA A 699 -42.07 21.46 -55.59
C ALA A 699 -42.02 21.52 -54.06
N ALA A 700 -42.94 22.28 -53.45
CA ALA A 700 -43.03 22.32 -51.98
C ALA A 700 -43.15 20.92 -51.40
N GLY A 701 -42.32 20.57 -50.42
CA GLY A 701 -42.27 19.26 -49.80
C GLY A 701 -41.60 18.13 -50.61
N ALA A 702 -41.28 18.38 -51.91
CA ALA A 702 -40.66 17.34 -52.75
C ALA A 702 -39.21 17.06 -52.40
N THR A 703 -38.78 15.82 -52.70
CA THR A 703 -37.41 15.34 -52.45
C THR A 703 -36.76 14.81 -53.72
N THR A 704 -35.43 14.89 -53.77
CA THR A 704 -34.61 14.18 -54.76
C THR A 704 -33.41 13.56 -54.07
N THR A 705 -32.86 12.50 -54.64
CA THR A 705 -31.73 11.77 -54.04
C THR A 705 -30.58 11.62 -55.00
N LEU A 706 -29.37 11.54 -54.41
CA LEU A 706 -28.13 11.17 -55.07
C LEU A 706 -27.37 10.15 -54.22
N ASP A 707 -27.01 9.04 -54.84
CA ASP A 707 -26.14 8.06 -54.20
C ASP A 707 -24.68 8.35 -54.57
N VAL A 708 -23.86 8.57 -53.56
CA VAL A 708 -22.44 8.91 -53.71
C VAL A 708 -21.59 7.79 -53.12
N THR A 709 -20.64 7.30 -53.88
CA THR A 709 -19.67 6.35 -53.38
C THR A 709 -18.65 7.07 -52.48
N LEU A 710 -18.62 6.75 -51.19
CA LEU A 710 -17.69 7.26 -50.22
C LEU A 710 -16.88 6.10 -49.64
N PRO A 711 -15.67 5.83 -50.14
CA PRO A 711 -14.87 4.68 -49.71
C PRO A 711 -14.64 4.67 -48.21
N GLY A 712 -14.90 3.55 -47.56
CA GLY A 712 -14.70 3.37 -46.13
C GLY A 712 -15.88 3.75 -45.24
N VAL A 713 -16.97 4.29 -45.79
CA VAL A 713 -18.19 4.59 -45.03
C VAL A 713 -18.98 3.29 -44.77
N ARG A 714 -19.56 3.17 -43.58
CA ARG A 714 -20.33 2.00 -43.13
C ARG A 714 -21.61 2.42 -42.43
N GLN A 715 -22.53 1.50 -42.33
CA GLN A 715 -23.74 1.67 -41.55
C GLN A 715 -23.37 1.99 -40.08
N GLY A 716 -23.94 3.08 -39.55
CA GLY A 716 -23.61 3.63 -38.23
C GLY A 716 -22.68 4.86 -38.26
N ASP A 717 -22.05 5.17 -39.39
CA ASP A 717 -21.29 6.42 -39.54
C ASP A 717 -22.24 7.64 -39.63
N PHE A 718 -21.83 8.74 -38.98
CA PHE A 718 -22.56 10.02 -39.11
C PHE A 718 -22.12 10.71 -40.37
N VAL A 719 -23.06 10.97 -41.27
CA VAL A 719 -22.78 11.68 -42.52
C VAL A 719 -23.48 13.05 -42.55
N ARG A 720 -22.73 14.07 -42.90
CA ARG A 720 -23.25 15.43 -43.16
C ARG A 720 -23.08 15.76 -44.62
N ALA A 721 -24.08 16.41 -45.17
CA ALA A 721 -24.05 16.92 -46.52
C ALA A 721 -24.14 18.44 -46.50
N GLY A 722 -23.39 19.07 -47.37
CA GLY A 722 -23.49 20.51 -47.69
C GLY A 722 -23.51 20.68 -49.22
N PHE A 723 -24.22 21.66 -49.72
CA PHE A 723 -24.33 21.95 -51.15
C PHE A 723 -23.98 23.41 -51.41
N ALA A 724 -23.08 23.65 -52.31
CA ALA A 724 -22.71 25.01 -52.74
C ALA A 724 -22.97 25.20 -54.21
N GLN A 725 -23.57 26.34 -54.55
CA GLN A 725 -23.77 26.79 -55.92
C GLN A 725 -22.66 27.75 -56.36
N ALA A 726 -22.39 27.84 -57.67
CA ALA A 726 -21.40 28.74 -58.19
C ALA A 726 -21.73 30.26 -57.98
N SER A 727 -22.95 30.59 -57.63
CA SER A 727 -23.45 31.95 -57.39
C SER A 727 -23.52 32.35 -55.90
N GLY A 728 -22.96 31.58 -54.96
CA GLY A 728 -22.93 31.87 -53.51
C GLY A 728 -23.92 31.06 -52.69
N PHE A 729 -23.69 31.04 -51.37
CA PHE A 729 -24.46 30.25 -50.37
C PHE A 729 -25.87 30.83 -50.18
N GLN A 730 -26.83 30.39 -51.01
CA GLN A 730 -28.24 30.59 -50.69
C GLN A 730 -29.00 29.26 -50.85
N ASN A 731 -29.06 28.48 -49.78
CA ASN A 731 -29.89 27.28 -49.76
C ASN A 731 -31.39 27.57 -49.58
N GLY A 732 -31.91 28.62 -50.10
CA GLY A 732 -33.29 29.11 -50.06
C GLY A 732 -34.40 28.07 -49.74
N GLY A 733 -34.36 27.39 -48.57
CA GLY A 733 -35.41 26.47 -48.19
C GLY A 733 -35.21 25.01 -48.60
N VAL A 734 -34.02 24.61 -49.10
CA VAL A 734 -33.68 23.19 -49.32
C VAL A 734 -32.78 22.67 -48.23
N VAL A 735 -33.18 21.56 -47.59
CA VAL A 735 -32.42 20.85 -46.56
C VAL A 735 -31.81 19.58 -47.15
N PHE A 736 -30.54 19.34 -46.82
CA PHE A 736 -29.82 18.16 -47.25
C PHE A 736 -29.66 17.17 -46.09
N HIS A 737 -30.15 15.96 -46.27
CA HIS A 737 -29.96 14.85 -45.37
C HIS A 737 -29.03 13.83 -46.03
N ALA A 738 -28.09 13.30 -45.27
CA ALA A 738 -27.22 12.24 -45.76
C ALA A 738 -27.25 11.05 -44.79
N ALA A 739 -27.40 9.88 -45.35
CA ALA A 739 -27.37 8.63 -44.60
C ALA A 739 -26.55 7.58 -45.37
N VAL A 740 -25.91 6.70 -44.62
CA VAL A 740 -25.27 5.52 -45.24
C VAL A 740 -26.38 4.65 -45.79
N GLY A 741 -26.42 4.50 -47.11
CA GLY A 741 -27.45 3.77 -47.82
C GLY A 741 -26.86 2.72 -48.72
N GLY A 742 -27.66 1.70 -49.06
CA GLY A 742 -27.29 0.63 -49.97
C GLY A 742 -27.22 -0.74 -49.31
N THR A 743 -27.07 -1.78 -50.12
CA THR A 743 -26.85 -3.17 -49.70
C THR A 743 -25.55 -3.24 -48.89
N ALA A 744 -25.48 -4.06 -47.87
CA ALA A 744 -24.28 -4.22 -47.02
C ALA A 744 -23.04 -4.43 -47.93
N GLY A 745 -22.02 -3.56 -47.73
CA GLY A 745 -20.75 -3.63 -48.47
C GLY A 745 -20.54 -2.58 -49.60
N THR A 746 -21.46 -1.68 -49.84
CA THR A 746 -21.42 -0.80 -51.03
C THR A 746 -20.76 0.56 -50.85
N ASN A 747 -20.22 0.92 -49.68
CA ASN A 747 -19.56 2.21 -49.42
C ASN A 747 -20.35 3.42 -49.96
N GLN A 748 -21.69 3.39 -49.95
CA GLN A 748 -22.55 4.42 -50.52
C GLN A 748 -23.22 5.26 -49.46
N VAL A 749 -23.28 6.55 -49.74
CA VAL A 749 -24.03 7.54 -48.98
C VAL A 749 -25.18 8.04 -49.86
N ARG A 750 -26.39 7.88 -49.37
CA ARG A 750 -27.57 8.49 -50.00
C ARG A 750 -27.75 9.89 -49.44
N VAL A 751 -27.72 10.86 -50.33
CA VAL A 751 -28.02 12.27 -50.00
C VAL A 751 -29.42 12.58 -50.51
N THR A 752 -30.27 13.08 -49.64
CA THR A 752 -31.61 13.52 -49.95
C THR A 752 -31.67 15.03 -49.84
N ALA A 753 -32.03 15.70 -50.91
CA ALA A 753 -32.37 17.12 -50.89
C ALA A 753 -33.90 17.25 -50.80
N GLN A 754 -34.39 18.00 -49.84
CA GLN A 754 -35.81 18.23 -49.57
C GLN A 754 -36.12 19.72 -49.57
N ASN A 755 -37.10 20.12 -50.38
CA ASN A 755 -37.64 21.46 -50.33
C ASN A 755 -38.61 21.60 -49.14
N ILE A 756 -38.23 22.38 -48.14
CA ILE A 756 -39.04 22.67 -46.94
C ILE A 756 -39.76 24.02 -47.03
N SER A 757 -39.64 24.70 -48.15
CA SER A 757 -40.34 25.99 -48.42
C SER A 757 -41.77 25.76 -48.87
N GLY A 758 -42.57 26.81 -48.81
CA GLY A 758 -43.97 26.79 -49.27
C GLY A 758 -44.14 26.90 -50.79
N GLY A 759 -43.05 27.01 -51.58
CA GLY A 759 -43.07 27.18 -53.05
C GLY A 759 -42.08 26.24 -53.72
N SER A 760 -42.12 26.23 -55.06
CA SER A 760 -41.14 25.52 -55.90
C SER A 760 -39.78 26.19 -55.84
N ILE A 761 -38.70 25.42 -55.65
CA ILE A 761 -37.31 25.92 -55.63
C ILE A 761 -36.50 25.23 -56.73
N THR A 762 -35.70 25.99 -57.43
CA THR A 762 -34.72 25.51 -58.43
C THR A 762 -33.34 25.95 -58.00
N LEU A 763 -32.51 25.03 -57.49
CA LEU A 763 -31.11 25.33 -57.15
C LEU A 763 -30.17 25.13 -58.34
N GLY A 764 -30.50 24.26 -59.30
CA GLY A 764 -29.65 23.97 -60.43
C GLY A 764 -28.36 23.23 -60.13
N ALA A 765 -27.32 23.51 -60.95
CA ALA A 765 -26.02 22.83 -60.76
C ALA A 765 -25.23 23.41 -59.62
N GLY A 766 -24.59 22.53 -58.87
CA GLY A 766 -23.72 22.89 -57.75
C GLY A 766 -22.79 21.76 -57.35
N THR A 767 -22.04 21.99 -56.28
CA THR A 767 -21.10 21.01 -55.71
C THR A 767 -21.60 20.51 -54.37
N LEU A 768 -21.73 19.20 -54.24
CA LEU A 768 -22.07 18.52 -53.01
C LEU A 768 -20.80 18.17 -52.23
N PHE A 769 -20.78 18.56 -50.95
CA PHE A 769 -19.73 18.23 -50.00
C PHE A 769 -20.27 17.21 -49.00
N LEU A 770 -19.57 16.11 -48.84
CA LEU A 770 -19.91 15.07 -47.85
C LEU A 770 -18.82 14.96 -46.81
N ARG A 771 -19.24 14.88 -45.56
CA ARG A 771 -18.35 14.57 -44.44
C ARG A 771 -18.95 13.44 -43.62
N ALA A 772 -18.28 12.30 -43.61
CA ALA A 772 -18.62 11.17 -42.77
C ALA A 772 -17.69 11.14 -41.54
N VAL A 773 -18.27 10.97 -40.38
CA VAL A 773 -17.56 10.88 -39.11
C VAL A 773 -17.90 9.55 -38.45
N LYS A 774 -16.89 8.77 -38.12
CA LYS A 774 -17.10 7.55 -37.38
C LYS A 774 -17.53 7.82 -35.92
N PRO A 775 -18.55 7.14 -35.40
CA PRO A 775 -18.93 7.35 -34.02
C PRO A 775 -17.75 7.05 -33.06
N ARG A 776 -17.67 7.77 -31.96
CA ARG A 776 -16.79 7.40 -30.87
C ARG A 776 -17.40 6.17 -30.20
N LEU A 777 -16.79 5.04 -30.39
CA LEU A 777 -17.07 3.87 -29.56
C LEU A 777 -16.36 4.00 -28.21
#